data_1862122afee0b86f65a836ee9ba469d6
#
_entry.id   1862122afee0b86f65a836ee9ba469d6
#
_cell.length_a   1.000
_cell.length_b   1.000
_cell.length_c   1.000
_cell.angle_alpha   90.00
_cell.angle_beta   90.00
_cell.angle_gamma   90.00
#
_symmetry.space_group_name_H-M   'P 1'
#
loop_
_entity.id
_entity.type
_entity.pdbx_description
1 polymer ?
#
loop_
_entity_poly.entity_id
_entity_poly.type
_entity_poly.pdbx_seq_one_letter_code
_entity_poly.pdbx_strand_id
1 'polypeptide(L)'
;MIKKSVLVLSLLGMSMGVCAQQAETLDRGVVAVKTDNGVFVSWRSLADDSKSTTFDVYRDGVKINAEPVKGGTNLLDAEGTATSKYVVKRLDKDESSKETTPWSDPYLRIKLDRPAGGTIEGNNKFTTYKNGAVVNLVEDDYTYSPNDCSVGDVDGDGEYEIFVKWDPSNSQDNSLKAYTSNVYIDCYKLDGTKLWRVDLGRNIRAGAHYTQFMVYDFDGDGRAELMCKTAPGTIDGKGKAVLMGDDKVTDDYRNSDGIVIKGPEYLTVFNGLTGEEITTTSYVPLRTVQSSWGDSYGNRCERYLACVAYLDGKKPSAVFCRGYYTHSYLCAWDFDGKELKQRWLHASTTKGQGAYGEGAHSLTVGDVDGDGCDEIVYGSACIDHDGNLLYRTGAGHGDALHLGDFDPDREGLEVFMVHEEKSSAYKWDCEFRDAATGEIIWGEAQSGNDIGRGLVGDLSENWRGYEVWPGSRFVKGNRVNATFDCKGNVAADGKVPSSCFRIYWDGDLLDELFDGKYNKDSKKSFPVIEKRNSALTSSSTLMSFNKWNAQSCNTTKATPCLTADILGDWREEIILWDGENSSDLLLFTTTIPSEYRVPCLMQDHNYRMAIAWQNVAYNQPPHLGYYLADRFSNSPRLTIKSGSVKQLIEVGDPIQDITGQAIATNTLVANGMPDGVTLDFNDNTGVFTISGTPTEIGTYDVTLVATGEENAETRLELTINVVAKVNLVPLARYRFETLGETTPNEIEGEATVTGSSATLVKGVEGNALSLAGGTYLKQKAYDKIQLGDRDFTIELWFKSTTSAAYMLHKGSLGANSSTGATGNWVGIEYKNGNLRFAIDDDKQKSEASAAASECFDGTWHHVVCVRDGMTKQLKLYIDGALAGDATDNTGAIADNNEDFVIGNVNVNFDNPFKGEIDELYVYEGAMSAAKVAQRYEESKPEAAGIDDALVNANITEGDVTLIDAATGIVVATGHGTPGVVTENAAPGVYVLVIDNGTDRQTIKFIKN
;
A
#
# COMPACT_ATOMS: atom_id res chain seq x y z
N MET A 1 -52.04 -12.14 33.93
CA MET A 1 -51.81 -11.30 32.71
C MET A 1 -50.44 -10.63 32.91
N ILE A 2 -49.41 -11.27 32.41
CA ILE A 2 -48.04 -10.75 32.46
C ILE A 2 -47.68 -10.36 31.03
N LYS A 3 -47.49 -9.06 30.79
CA LYS A 3 -47.02 -8.52 29.50
C LYS A 3 -45.53 -8.85 29.35
N LYS A 4 -45.20 -9.62 28.32
CA LYS A 4 -43.82 -9.76 27.83
C LYS A 4 -43.47 -8.50 27.05
N SER A 5 -42.56 -7.73 27.58
CA SER A 5 -41.88 -6.65 26.85
C SER A 5 -40.81 -7.30 25.96
N VAL A 6 -40.95 -7.19 24.67
CA VAL A 6 -39.89 -7.52 23.69
C VAL A 6 -38.93 -6.34 23.67
N LEU A 7 -37.70 -6.58 24.09
CA LEU A 7 -36.59 -5.64 23.97
C LEU A 7 -36.06 -5.77 22.52
N VAL A 8 -36.37 -4.80 21.70
CA VAL A 8 -35.73 -4.65 20.41
C VAL A 8 -34.36 -4.01 20.67
N LEU A 9 -33.30 -4.81 20.58
CA LEU A 9 -31.93 -4.28 20.46
C LEU A 9 -31.80 -3.67 19.07
N SER A 10 -31.85 -2.35 18.98
CA SER A 10 -31.36 -1.63 17.85
C SER A 10 -29.83 -1.71 17.85
N LEU A 11 -29.26 -2.52 16.96
CA LEU A 11 -27.86 -2.32 16.57
C LEU A 11 -27.78 -0.92 15.92
N LEU A 12 -27.25 0.04 16.67
CA LEU A 12 -26.65 1.21 16.06
C LEU A 12 -25.39 0.70 15.35
N GLY A 13 -25.46 0.57 14.04
CA GLY A 13 -24.28 0.59 13.21
C GLY A 13 -23.54 1.91 13.50
N MET A 14 -22.41 1.84 14.17
CA MET A 14 -21.42 2.90 14.10
C MET A 14 -20.97 2.93 12.63
N SER A 15 -21.59 3.80 11.82
CA SER A 15 -20.89 4.36 10.71
C SER A 15 -19.69 5.08 11.32
N MET A 16 -18.49 4.52 11.20
CA MET A 16 -17.30 5.34 11.30
C MET A 16 -17.51 6.44 10.27
N GLY A 17 -17.81 7.64 10.73
CA GLY A 17 -17.78 8.83 9.91
C GLY A 17 -16.32 8.96 9.49
N VAL A 18 -16.02 8.57 8.28
CA VAL A 18 -14.85 9.10 7.59
C VAL A 18 -15.03 10.60 7.72
N CYS A 19 -14.19 11.26 8.50
CA CYS A 19 -14.09 12.72 8.50
C CYS A 19 -13.69 13.06 7.06
N ALA A 20 -14.66 13.44 6.25
CA ALA A 20 -14.39 13.93 4.91
C ALA A 20 -13.52 15.18 5.06
N GLN A 21 -12.25 15.05 4.70
CA GLN A 21 -11.36 16.19 4.57
C GLN A 21 -12.05 17.19 3.63
N GLN A 22 -11.99 18.46 3.99
CA GLN A 22 -12.75 19.47 3.26
C GLN A 22 -12.13 19.65 1.88
N ALA A 23 -12.83 19.17 0.83
CA ALA A 23 -12.43 19.42 -0.55
C ALA A 23 -12.40 20.91 -0.83
N GLU A 24 -11.43 21.38 -1.61
CA GLU A 24 -11.32 22.78 -2.02
C GLU A 24 -12.60 23.25 -2.74
N THR A 25 -13.03 24.45 -2.46
CA THR A 25 -14.17 25.06 -3.14
C THR A 25 -13.72 25.65 -4.48
N LEU A 26 -14.04 24.95 -5.56
CA LEU A 26 -13.63 25.33 -6.91
C LEU A 26 -14.82 25.83 -7.74
N ASP A 27 -14.53 26.68 -8.72
CA ASP A 27 -15.47 27.06 -9.78
C ASP A 27 -15.58 25.95 -10.85
N ARG A 28 -16.37 26.14 -11.91
CA ARG A 28 -16.53 25.17 -13.01
C ARG A 28 -15.32 25.05 -13.93
N GLY A 29 -14.34 25.91 -13.83
CA GLY A 29 -13.10 25.83 -14.60
C GLY A 29 -13.30 25.71 -16.12
N VAL A 30 -14.28 26.40 -16.70
CA VAL A 30 -14.64 26.23 -18.11
C VAL A 30 -13.53 26.68 -19.04
N VAL A 31 -13.09 25.79 -19.89
CA VAL A 31 -12.10 26.01 -20.94
C VAL A 31 -12.77 25.86 -22.31
N ALA A 32 -12.42 26.74 -23.23
CA ALA A 32 -12.79 26.62 -24.63
C ALA A 32 -11.54 26.75 -25.50
N VAL A 33 -11.35 25.83 -26.43
CA VAL A 33 -10.17 25.79 -27.31
C VAL A 33 -10.60 25.70 -28.77
N LYS A 34 -10.08 26.56 -29.63
CA LYS A 34 -10.33 26.50 -31.06
C LYS A 34 -9.59 25.30 -31.66
N THR A 35 -10.33 24.48 -32.39
CA THR A 35 -9.83 23.33 -33.14
C THR A 35 -10.15 23.46 -34.62
N ASP A 36 -9.65 22.57 -35.46
CA ASP A 36 -10.00 22.52 -36.89
C ASP A 36 -11.49 22.19 -37.13
N ASN A 37 -12.15 21.53 -36.16
CA ASN A 37 -13.53 21.06 -36.26
C ASN A 37 -14.55 21.96 -35.52
N GLY A 38 -14.12 23.10 -34.98
CA GLY A 38 -14.99 23.98 -34.19
C GLY A 38 -14.29 24.45 -32.90
N VAL A 39 -15.06 24.55 -31.84
CA VAL A 39 -14.54 24.87 -30.50
C VAL A 39 -14.83 23.72 -29.55
N PHE A 40 -13.80 23.18 -28.94
CA PHE A 40 -13.91 22.19 -27.87
C PHE A 40 -14.11 22.94 -26.55
N VAL A 41 -15.15 22.61 -25.82
CA VAL A 41 -15.48 23.19 -24.51
C VAL A 41 -15.46 22.09 -23.46
N SER A 42 -14.73 22.27 -22.36
CA SER A 42 -14.69 21.35 -21.21
C SER A 42 -14.86 22.11 -19.90
N TRP A 43 -15.30 21.39 -18.85
CA TRP A 43 -15.54 21.97 -17.53
C TRP A 43 -15.41 20.92 -16.43
N ARG A 44 -15.15 21.34 -15.20
CA ARG A 44 -15.04 20.47 -14.03
C ARG A 44 -16.36 19.78 -13.71
N SER A 45 -16.31 18.48 -13.45
CA SER A 45 -17.28 17.82 -12.57
C SER A 45 -16.79 17.99 -11.13
N LEU A 46 -17.63 18.52 -10.24
CA LEU A 46 -17.25 18.75 -8.85
C LEU A 46 -17.73 17.60 -7.94
N ALA A 47 -17.12 17.46 -6.76
CA ALA A 47 -17.46 16.39 -5.82
C ALA A 47 -18.94 16.40 -5.36
N ASP A 48 -19.62 17.57 -5.45
CA ASP A 48 -21.05 17.71 -5.13
C ASP A 48 -21.99 17.44 -6.33
N ASP A 49 -21.44 17.12 -7.51
CA ASP A 49 -22.22 16.69 -8.66
C ASP A 49 -22.62 15.23 -8.49
N SER A 50 -23.94 14.96 -8.53
CA SER A 50 -24.44 13.58 -8.53
C SER A 50 -24.32 12.94 -9.92
N LYS A 51 -24.45 11.62 -9.99
CA LYS A 51 -24.52 10.90 -11.28
C LYS A 51 -25.65 11.42 -12.17
N SER A 52 -26.72 11.99 -11.60
CA SER A 52 -27.87 12.56 -12.33
C SER A 52 -27.71 14.02 -12.68
N THR A 53 -26.66 14.70 -12.22
CA THR A 53 -26.38 16.10 -12.57
C THR A 53 -26.18 16.24 -14.08
N THR A 54 -26.82 17.24 -14.69
CA THR A 54 -26.77 17.49 -16.14
C THR A 54 -26.46 18.96 -16.43
N PHE A 55 -25.88 19.20 -17.60
CA PHE A 55 -25.41 20.51 -17.98
C PHE A 55 -26.00 20.99 -19.33
N ASP A 56 -26.23 22.29 -19.43
CA ASP A 56 -26.47 22.97 -20.69
C ASP A 56 -25.32 23.92 -21.02
N VAL A 57 -24.88 23.88 -22.27
CA VAL A 57 -23.82 24.74 -22.81
C VAL A 57 -24.44 25.84 -23.66
N TYR A 58 -24.03 27.06 -23.40
CA TYR A 58 -24.49 28.25 -24.12
C TYR A 58 -23.32 28.86 -24.88
N ARG A 59 -23.57 29.21 -26.17
CA ARG A 59 -22.69 30.04 -27.00
C ARG A 59 -23.40 31.38 -27.27
N ASP A 60 -22.75 32.49 -26.94
CA ASP A 60 -23.26 33.85 -27.13
C ASP A 60 -24.71 34.02 -26.56
N GLY A 61 -24.96 33.38 -25.40
CA GLY A 61 -26.25 33.40 -24.73
C GLY A 61 -27.33 32.44 -25.31
N VAL A 62 -27.02 31.68 -26.35
CA VAL A 62 -27.92 30.69 -26.95
C VAL A 62 -27.48 29.26 -26.59
N LYS A 63 -28.40 28.43 -26.06
CA LYS A 63 -28.14 27.00 -25.79
C LYS A 63 -27.78 26.27 -27.09
N ILE A 64 -26.70 25.48 -27.07
CA ILE A 64 -26.21 24.78 -28.28
C ILE A 64 -26.35 23.25 -28.22
N ASN A 65 -26.49 22.64 -27.06
CA ASN A 65 -26.76 21.20 -26.94
C ASN A 65 -28.26 20.92 -26.99
N ALA A 66 -28.68 19.99 -27.83
CA ALA A 66 -30.10 19.61 -27.95
C ALA A 66 -30.63 18.95 -26.69
N GLU A 67 -29.87 17.95 -26.18
CA GLU A 67 -30.14 17.26 -24.92
C GLU A 67 -29.11 17.69 -23.87
N PRO A 68 -29.47 17.72 -22.59
CA PRO A 68 -28.51 17.99 -21.53
C PRO A 68 -27.32 17.02 -21.54
N VAL A 69 -26.12 17.52 -21.32
CA VAL A 69 -24.91 16.71 -21.21
C VAL A 69 -24.97 15.90 -19.91
N LYS A 70 -24.82 14.58 -20.00
CA LYS A 70 -24.92 13.61 -18.88
C LYS A 70 -23.62 12.86 -18.62
N GLY A 71 -22.83 12.57 -19.66
CA GLY A 71 -21.57 11.88 -19.61
C GLY A 71 -20.40 12.79 -19.29
N GLY A 72 -19.29 12.61 -19.98
CA GLY A 72 -18.10 13.44 -19.83
C GLY A 72 -18.41 14.93 -19.92
N THR A 73 -17.76 15.73 -19.13
CA THR A 73 -17.99 17.16 -19.02
C THR A 73 -17.27 17.93 -20.13
N ASN A 74 -17.56 17.57 -21.37
CA ASN A 74 -17.03 18.22 -22.58
C ASN A 74 -18.01 18.22 -23.73
N LEU A 75 -17.81 19.11 -24.71
CA LEU A 75 -18.63 19.25 -25.90
C LEU A 75 -17.82 19.90 -27.03
N LEU A 76 -17.94 19.33 -28.25
CA LEU A 76 -17.43 19.96 -29.47
C LEU A 76 -18.52 20.78 -30.13
N ASP A 77 -18.37 22.10 -30.16
CA ASP A 77 -19.25 23.01 -30.89
C ASP A 77 -18.70 23.25 -32.31
N ALA A 78 -19.23 22.51 -33.30
CA ALA A 78 -18.81 22.59 -34.68
C ALA A 78 -19.00 23.97 -35.35
N GLU A 79 -19.95 24.80 -34.83
CA GLU A 79 -20.19 26.15 -35.30
C GLU A 79 -19.43 27.24 -34.51
N GLY A 80 -18.72 26.83 -33.45
CA GLY A 80 -17.95 27.73 -32.59
C GLY A 80 -16.82 28.45 -33.35
N THR A 81 -16.61 29.72 -33.00
CA THR A 81 -15.60 30.60 -33.59
C THR A 81 -14.63 31.09 -32.51
N ALA A 82 -13.50 31.67 -32.92
CA ALA A 82 -12.52 32.23 -31.98
C ALA A 82 -13.04 33.41 -31.14
N THR A 83 -14.20 33.96 -31.49
CA THR A 83 -14.82 35.10 -30.79
C THR A 83 -16.10 34.69 -30.04
N SER A 84 -16.48 33.42 -30.09
CA SER A 84 -17.65 32.93 -29.38
C SER A 84 -17.45 33.02 -27.88
N LYS A 85 -18.53 33.13 -27.11
CA LYS A 85 -18.49 33.22 -25.65
C LYS A 85 -19.30 32.04 -25.09
N TYR A 86 -18.69 31.30 -24.19
CA TYR A 86 -19.27 30.08 -23.63
C TYR A 86 -19.61 30.23 -22.17
N VAL A 87 -20.76 29.68 -21.77
CA VAL A 87 -21.20 29.53 -20.39
C VAL A 87 -21.79 28.15 -20.23
N VAL A 88 -21.43 27.44 -19.17
CA VAL A 88 -22.00 26.17 -18.78
C VAL A 88 -22.96 26.37 -17.60
N LYS A 89 -24.14 25.77 -17.67
CA LYS A 89 -25.13 25.83 -16.60
C LYS A 89 -25.44 24.45 -16.08
N ARG A 90 -25.41 24.27 -14.78
CA ARG A 90 -25.90 23.10 -14.08
C ARG A 90 -27.41 23.19 -13.94
N LEU A 91 -28.14 22.09 -14.25
CA LEU A 91 -29.61 22.15 -14.36
C LEU A 91 -30.33 21.82 -13.04
N ASP A 92 -29.72 21.08 -12.12
CA ASP A 92 -30.34 20.75 -10.84
C ASP A 92 -30.10 21.81 -9.74
N LYS A 93 -29.28 22.82 -10.03
CA LYS A 93 -29.02 24.01 -9.20
C LYS A 93 -29.00 25.27 -10.06
N ASP A 94 -29.24 26.42 -9.45
CA ASP A 94 -29.10 27.73 -10.13
C ASP A 94 -27.63 28.15 -10.14
N GLU A 95 -26.82 27.43 -10.92
CA GLU A 95 -25.38 27.61 -11.03
C GLU A 95 -24.98 27.81 -12.50
N SER A 96 -24.22 28.86 -12.76
CA SER A 96 -23.65 29.16 -14.05
C SER A 96 -22.16 29.45 -13.93
N SER A 97 -21.34 28.92 -14.85
CA SER A 97 -19.93 29.26 -14.92
C SER A 97 -19.68 30.73 -15.24
N LYS A 98 -18.46 31.17 -15.02
CA LYS A 98 -17.95 32.41 -15.64
C LYS A 98 -18.01 32.26 -17.17
N GLU A 99 -18.13 33.40 -17.90
CA GLU A 99 -18.08 33.44 -19.35
C GLU A 99 -16.62 33.28 -19.82
N THR A 100 -16.36 32.35 -20.74
CA THR A 100 -15.03 32.11 -21.31
C THR A 100 -15.02 32.31 -22.83
N THR A 101 -13.88 32.66 -23.41
CA THR A 101 -13.61 32.78 -24.83
C THR A 101 -12.57 31.76 -25.28
N PRO A 102 -12.66 31.24 -26.54
CA PRO A 102 -11.72 30.21 -26.99
C PRO A 102 -10.27 30.67 -27.05
N TRP A 103 -9.37 29.82 -26.56
CA TRP A 103 -7.97 29.91 -26.85
C TRP A 103 -7.70 29.59 -28.33
N SER A 104 -6.75 30.25 -28.94
CA SER A 104 -6.36 30.04 -30.34
C SER A 104 -5.50 28.81 -30.56
N ASP A 105 -4.82 28.39 -29.50
CA ASP A 105 -3.89 27.26 -29.42
C ASP A 105 -4.34 26.28 -28.31
N PRO A 106 -3.88 25.03 -28.26
CA PRO A 106 -4.20 24.10 -27.20
C PRO A 106 -3.48 24.44 -25.88
N TYR A 107 -3.16 25.72 -25.68
CA TYR A 107 -2.58 26.23 -24.44
C TYR A 107 -2.99 27.70 -24.21
N LEU A 108 -3.02 28.04 -22.93
CA LEU A 108 -3.06 29.40 -22.45
C LEU A 108 -1.64 29.92 -22.26
N ARG A 109 -1.34 31.08 -22.86
CA ARG A 109 -0.05 31.75 -22.65
C ARG A 109 -0.15 32.72 -21.48
N ILE A 110 0.61 32.47 -20.45
CA ILE A 110 0.70 33.29 -19.23
C ILE A 110 2.01 34.08 -19.30
N LYS A 111 1.89 35.38 -19.53
CA LYS A 111 3.04 36.27 -19.62
C LYS A 111 3.68 36.47 -18.26
N LEU A 112 4.97 36.30 -18.18
CA LEU A 112 5.73 36.47 -16.95
C LEU A 112 6.65 37.68 -17.01
N ASP A 113 6.87 38.28 -15.85
CA ASP A 113 7.87 39.31 -15.63
C ASP A 113 9.21 38.70 -15.23
N ARG A 114 10.01 38.31 -16.24
CA ARG A 114 11.28 37.62 -16.04
C ARG A 114 12.24 38.44 -15.21
N PRO A 115 12.84 37.93 -14.13
CA PRO A 115 13.87 38.62 -13.38
C PRO A 115 15.07 38.96 -14.28
N ALA A 116 15.66 40.14 -14.08
CA ALA A 116 16.87 40.53 -14.77
C ALA A 116 18.03 39.58 -14.42
N GLY A 117 18.76 39.11 -15.44
CA GLY A 117 20.03 38.45 -15.22
C GLY A 117 21.09 39.44 -14.67
N GLY A 118 22.27 38.96 -14.45
CA GLY A 118 23.37 39.75 -13.94
C GLY A 118 24.70 39.03 -14.02
N THR A 119 25.74 39.65 -13.48
CA THR A 119 27.06 39.08 -13.39
C THR A 119 27.22 38.37 -12.05
N ILE A 120 27.81 37.18 -12.05
CA ILE A 120 27.99 36.33 -10.87
C ILE A 120 29.01 36.98 -9.93
N GLU A 121 28.62 37.25 -8.71
CA GLU A 121 29.51 37.71 -7.63
C GLU A 121 30.35 36.55 -7.10
N GLY A 122 31.63 36.83 -6.79
CA GLY A 122 32.50 35.85 -6.11
C GLY A 122 33.09 34.77 -6.99
N ASN A 123 33.25 33.56 -6.47
CA ASN A 123 33.82 32.43 -7.19
C ASN A 123 32.81 31.77 -8.12
N ASN A 124 32.88 32.07 -9.41
CA ASN A 124 32.05 31.55 -10.48
C ASN A 124 32.61 30.33 -11.20
N LYS A 125 33.50 29.58 -10.56
CA LYS A 125 34.02 28.33 -11.10
C LYS A 125 33.02 27.21 -10.88
N PHE A 126 32.29 26.87 -11.92
CA PHE A 126 31.43 25.67 -11.92
C PHE A 126 32.29 24.45 -12.07
N THR A 127 32.17 23.53 -11.12
CA THR A 127 32.74 22.20 -11.24
C THR A 127 31.69 21.29 -11.86
N THR A 128 31.87 20.88 -13.11
CA THR A 128 31.04 19.87 -13.75
C THR A 128 31.89 18.67 -14.17
N TYR A 129 31.27 17.51 -14.24
CA TYR A 129 31.90 16.29 -14.74
C TYR A 129 31.62 16.14 -16.24
N LYS A 130 32.67 16.19 -17.05
CA LYS A 130 32.57 15.87 -18.46
C LYS A 130 33.47 14.65 -18.75
N ASN A 131 32.88 13.55 -19.19
CA ASN A 131 33.58 12.28 -19.42
C ASN A 131 34.44 11.80 -18.23
N GLY A 132 33.94 11.96 -16.98
CA GLY A 132 34.66 11.57 -15.78
C GLY A 132 35.74 12.57 -15.32
N ALA A 133 35.95 13.67 -16.01
CA ALA A 133 36.89 14.72 -15.65
C ALA A 133 36.14 15.94 -15.08
N VAL A 134 36.69 16.52 -14.04
CA VAL A 134 36.23 17.80 -13.50
C VAL A 134 36.60 18.91 -14.47
N VAL A 135 35.62 19.61 -15.02
CA VAL A 135 35.81 20.76 -15.89
C VAL A 135 35.29 22.00 -15.16
N ASN A 136 36.14 22.99 -15.00
CA ASN A 136 35.71 24.30 -14.51
C ASN A 136 35.13 25.08 -15.70
N LEU A 137 33.81 25.29 -15.67
CA LEU A 137 33.16 26.25 -16.57
C LEU A 137 33.13 27.60 -15.85
N VAL A 138 33.60 28.62 -16.54
CA VAL A 138 33.49 29.99 -16.10
C VAL A 138 32.42 30.66 -16.95
N GLU A 139 31.25 30.90 -16.36
CA GLU A 139 30.26 31.79 -16.96
C GLU A 139 30.24 33.07 -16.08
N ASP A 140 30.42 34.23 -16.68
CA ASP A 140 30.46 35.50 -15.93
C ASP A 140 29.04 36.03 -15.70
N ASP A 141 28.11 35.72 -16.57
CA ASP A 141 26.73 36.21 -16.49
C ASP A 141 25.74 35.06 -16.26
N TYR A 142 24.65 35.35 -15.59
CA TYR A 142 23.52 34.45 -15.39
C TYR A 142 22.22 35.04 -15.92
N THR A 143 21.29 34.18 -16.22
CA THR A 143 19.91 34.47 -16.63
C THR A 143 18.93 33.70 -15.81
N TYR A 144 17.63 33.97 -15.91
CA TYR A 144 16.58 33.24 -15.24
C TYR A 144 15.71 32.49 -16.25
N SER A 145 15.19 31.34 -15.84
CA SER A 145 14.08 30.64 -16.49
C SER A 145 13.02 30.23 -15.46
N PRO A 146 11.74 30.11 -15.87
CA PRO A 146 10.75 29.48 -15.03
C PRO A 146 11.17 28.04 -14.71
N ASN A 147 10.84 27.57 -13.53
CA ASN A 147 11.14 26.22 -13.07
C ASN A 147 9.89 25.62 -12.43
N ASP A 148 10.02 24.93 -11.29
CA ASP A 148 8.90 24.29 -10.62
C ASP A 148 7.79 25.32 -10.28
N CYS A 149 6.55 24.90 -10.53
CA CYS A 149 5.36 25.66 -10.18
C CYS A 149 4.56 24.91 -9.10
N SER A 150 3.62 25.63 -8.50
CA SER A 150 2.56 25.11 -7.67
C SER A 150 1.31 25.97 -7.89
N VAL A 151 0.16 25.52 -7.41
CA VAL A 151 -1.12 26.22 -7.56
C VAL A 151 -1.89 26.31 -6.25
N GLY A 152 -2.64 27.39 -6.08
CA GLY A 152 -3.55 27.59 -4.96
C GLY A 152 -4.49 28.75 -5.27
N ASP A 153 -5.73 28.69 -4.79
CA ASP A 153 -6.66 29.79 -4.84
C ASP A 153 -6.32 30.80 -3.75
N VAL A 154 -5.76 31.96 -4.11
CA VAL A 154 -5.28 32.95 -3.13
C VAL A 154 -6.30 34.05 -2.81
N ASP A 155 -7.37 34.20 -3.60
CA ASP A 155 -8.40 35.22 -3.39
C ASP A 155 -9.80 34.66 -3.08
N GLY A 156 -9.96 33.32 -3.13
CA GLY A 156 -11.16 32.60 -2.74
C GLY A 156 -12.24 32.62 -3.84
N ASP A 157 -11.83 32.78 -5.12
CA ASP A 157 -12.76 32.86 -6.25
C ASP A 157 -12.99 31.53 -6.97
N GLY A 158 -12.31 30.45 -6.55
CA GLY A 158 -12.40 29.10 -7.08
C GLY A 158 -11.52 28.83 -8.29
N GLU A 159 -10.76 29.80 -8.76
CA GLU A 159 -9.71 29.63 -9.77
C GLU A 159 -8.34 29.54 -9.07
N TYR A 160 -7.41 28.82 -9.67
CA TYR A 160 -6.06 28.71 -9.12
C TYR A 160 -5.16 29.83 -9.65
N GLU A 161 -4.38 30.46 -8.76
CA GLU A 161 -3.20 31.20 -9.11
C GLU A 161 -1.99 30.29 -9.20
N ILE A 162 -1.02 30.70 -10.05
CA ILE A 162 0.21 29.94 -10.31
C ILE A 162 1.38 30.60 -9.56
N PHE A 163 2.05 29.80 -8.74
CA PHE A 163 3.30 30.15 -8.09
C PHE A 163 4.45 29.62 -8.93
N VAL A 164 5.37 30.50 -9.31
CA VAL A 164 6.49 30.22 -10.19
C VAL A 164 7.82 30.41 -9.49
N LYS A 165 8.60 29.36 -9.34
CA LYS A 165 9.99 29.46 -8.92
C LYS A 165 10.87 29.86 -10.11
N TRP A 166 11.61 30.93 -10.00
CA TRP A 166 12.60 31.36 -10.95
C TRP A 166 13.97 30.76 -10.61
N ASP A 167 14.51 29.95 -11.52
CA ASP A 167 15.82 29.32 -11.37
C ASP A 167 16.89 30.08 -12.12
N PRO A 168 17.96 30.56 -11.45
CA PRO A 168 19.08 31.17 -12.13
C PRO A 168 19.92 30.11 -12.87
N SER A 169 20.45 30.44 -14.03
CA SER A 169 21.24 29.52 -14.86
C SER A 169 22.52 29.03 -14.17
N ASN A 170 22.91 29.64 -13.05
CA ASN A 170 24.01 29.23 -12.19
C ASN A 170 23.58 28.47 -10.93
N SER A 171 22.36 27.90 -10.91
CA SER A 171 21.93 27.01 -9.84
C SER A 171 22.81 25.74 -9.79
N GLN A 172 22.97 25.16 -8.59
CA GLN A 172 23.90 24.06 -8.36
C GLN A 172 23.29 22.94 -7.51
N ASP A 173 23.70 21.72 -7.77
CA ASP A 173 23.45 20.61 -6.88
C ASP A 173 24.25 20.80 -5.56
N ASN A 174 23.75 20.22 -4.47
CA ASN A 174 24.37 20.29 -3.14
C ASN A 174 25.80 19.72 -3.10
N SER A 175 26.11 18.78 -3.98
CA SER A 175 27.46 18.18 -4.09
C SER A 175 28.49 19.11 -4.76
N LEU A 176 28.04 20.21 -5.38
CA LEU A 176 28.87 21.10 -6.16
C LEU A 176 29.13 22.44 -5.43
N LYS A 177 30.30 22.98 -5.64
CA LYS A 177 30.75 24.26 -5.07
C LYS A 177 30.59 25.33 -6.14
N ALA A 178 29.84 26.37 -5.87
CA ALA A 178 29.81 27.65 -6.62
C ALA A 178 28.87 28.64 -5.90
N TYR A 179 29.03 29.90 -6.20
CA TYR A 179 28.04 30.93 -5.87
C TYR A 179 26.82 30.73 -6.78
N THR A 180 25.64 30.82 -6.22
CA THR A 180 24.37 30.88 -6.95
C THR A 180 23.75 32.27 -6.77
N SER A 181 22.98 32.69 -7.77
CA SER A 181 22.16 33.89 -7.69
C SER A 181 20.88 33.63 -6.90
N ASN A 182 20.15 34.70 -6.57
CA ASN A 182 18.94 34.58 -5.77
C ASN A 182 17.88 33.76 -6.47
N VAL A 183 17.06 33.04 -5.70
CA VAL A 183 15.83 32.41 -6.14
C VAL A 183 14.68 33.37 -5.90
N TYR A 184 13.79 33.48 -6.86
CA TYR A 184 12.55 34.26 -6.70
C TYR A 184 11.35 33.32 -6.75
N ILE A 185 10.29 33.67 -6.04
CA ILE A 185 8.97 33.04 -6.17
C ILE A 185 7.99 34.17 -6.51
N ASP A 186 7.31 34.00 -7.64
CA ASP A 186 6.26 34.91 -8.09
C ASP A 186 4.90 34.24 -8.00
N CYS A 187 3.84 35.04 -7.85
CA CYS A 187 2.45 34.60 -8.01
C CYS A 187 1.79 35.34 -9.16
N TYR A 188 1.07 34.56 -10.00
CA TYR A 188 0.36 35.09 -11.19
C TYR A 188 -1.05 34.55 -11.26
N LYS A 189 -1.99 35.40 -11.71
CA LYS A 189 -3.28 34.94 -12.21
C LYS A 189 -3.13 34.30 -13.60
N LEU A 190 -4.13 33.51 -14.00
CA LEU A 190 -4.14 32.84 -15.31
C LEU A 190 -4.11 33.83 -16.48
N ASP A 191 -4.58 35.06 -16.29
CA ASP A 191 -4.53 36.13 -17.29
C ASP A 191 -3.13 36.79 -17.44
N GLY A 192 -2.16 36.35 -16.66
CA GLY A 192 -0.79 36.89 -16.62
C GLY A 192 -0.59 38.09 -15.69
N THR A 193 -1.60 38.45 -14.91
CA THR A 193 -1.45 39.49 -13.89
C THR A 193 -0.53 39.01 -12.78
N LYS A 194 0.64 39.65 -12.65
CA LYS A 194 1.54 39.41 -11.55
C LYS A 194 1.02 40.03 -10.26
N LEU A 195 0.81 39.23 -9.23
CA LEU A 195 0.38 39.68 -7.91
C LEU A 195 1.56 40.21 -7.09
N TRP A 196 2.64 39.47 -7.03
CA TRP A 196 3.83 39.80 -6.25
C TRP A 196 5.06 38.98 -6.65
N ARG A 197 6.22 39.33 -6.06
CA ARG A 197 7.50 38.63 -6.11
C ARG A 197 8.12 38.60 -4.73
N VAL A 198 8.50 37.41 -4.25
CA VAL A 198 9.37 37.21 -3.08
C VAL A 198 10.80 36.98 -3.59
N ASP A 199 11.78 37.72 -3.05
CA ASP A 199 13.21 37.42 -3.25
C ASP A 199 13.74 36.64 -2.05
N LEU A 200 14.17 35.40 -2.24
CA LEU A 200 14.69 34.58 -1.13
C LEU A 200 16.09 34.99 -0.67
N GLY A 201 16.77 35.83 -1.43
CA GLY A 201 18.03 36.43 -1.05
C GLY A 201 19.23 35.53 -1.16
N ARG A 202 20.41 36.11 -0.90
CA ARG A 202 21.71 35.46 -1.12
C ARG A 202 22.03 34.29 -0.18
N ASN A 203 21.36 34.19 0.97
CA ASN A 203 21.58 33.11 1.94
C ASN A 203 20.69 31.88 1.71
N ILE A 204 19.83 31.89 0.68
CA ILE A 204 19.14 30.74 0.14
C ILE A 204 19.82 30.38 -1.18
N ARG A 205 20.54 29.27 -1.20
CA ARG A 205 21.26 28.77 -2.38
C ARG A 205 20.28 28.24 -3.42
N ALA A 206 20.52 28.48 -4.72
CA ALA A 206 19.70 27.96 -5.80
C ALA A 206 20.09 26.53 -6.18
N GLY A 207 19.09 25.68 -6.38
CA GLY A 207 19.21 24.27 -6.81
C GLY A 207 18.03 23.44 -6.33
N ALA A 208 17.84 22.26 -6.91
CA ALA A 208 16.65 21.41 -6.71
C ALA A 208 16.37 21.05 -5.24
N HIS A 209 17.41 20.95 -4.41
CA HIS A 209 17.26 20.48 -3.03
C HIS A 209 17.23 21.59 -1.98
N TYR A 210 17.34 22.85 -2.37
CA TYR A 210 17.47 23.97 -1.40
C TYR A 210 16.18 24.68 -1.12
N THR A 211 15.29 24.83 -2.11
CA THR A 211 14.07 25.65 -2.02
C THR A 211 12.85 24.75 -2.24
N GLN A 212 12.32 24.26 -1.14
CA GLN A 212 11.02 23.60 -1.10
C GLN A 212 10.00 24.65 -0.69
N PHE A 213 8.90 24.75 -1.42
CA PHE A 213 7.83 25.70 -1.12
C PHE A 213 6.48 25.01 -1.22
N MET A 214 5.64 25.23 -0.23
CA MET A 214 4.31 24.66 -0.14
C MET A 214 3.27 25.75 -0.33
N VAL A 215 2.29 25.44 -1.17
CA VAL A 215 1.15 26.31 -1.46
C VAL A 215 -0.10 25.56 -1.08
N TYR A 216 -0.79 26.03 -0.06
CA TYR A 216 -2.01 25.42 0.44
C TYR A 216 -2.77 26.40 1.33
N ASP A 217 -4.06 26.18 1.54
CA ASP A 217 -4.87 26.86 2.55
C ASP A 217 -4.57 26.24 3.94
N PHE A 218 -3.54 26.76 4.62
CA PHE A 218 -3.04 26.17 5.87
C PHE A 218 -3.92 26.52 7.08
N ASP A 219 -4.68 27.59 7.06
CA ASP A 219 -5.54 27.96 8.19
C ASP A 219 -7.01 27.61 8.00
N GLY A 220 -7.39 27.19 6.79
CA GLY A 220 -8.73 26.75 6.46
C GLY A 220 -9.70 27.90 6.19
N ASP A 221 -9.21 29.09 5.76
CA ASP A 221 -10.02 30.25 5.46
C ASP A 221 -10.53 30.29 3.99
N GLY A 222 -10.15 29.30 3.17
CA GLY A 222 -10.47 29.16 1.77
C GLY A 222 -9.52 29.91 0.83
N ARG A 223 -8.34 30.33 1.30
CA ARG A 223 -7.31 31.02 0.52
C ARG A 223 -5.95 30.45 0.81
N ALA A 224 -5.19 30.17 -0.22
CA ALA A 224 -3.89 29.54 -0.08
C ALA A 224 -2.81 30.53 0.40
N GLU A 225 -1.92 30.09 1.26
CA GLU A 225 -0.66 30.72 1.65
C GLU A 225 0.51 30.10 0.90
N LEU A 226 1.64 30.83 0.92
CA LEU A 226 2.96 30.30 0.60
C LEU A 226 3.76 30.06 1.87
N MET A 227 4.28 28.85 2.06
CA MET A 227 5.20 28.55 3.15
C MET A 227 6.52 28.00 2.60
N CYS A 228 7.64 28.61 2.99
CA CYS A 228 8.96 28.14 2.57
C CYS A 228 10.08 28.52 3.56
N LYS A 229 11.24 27.88 3.36
CA LYS A 229 12.46 28.22 4.06
C LYS A 229 12.99 29.60 3.59
N THR A 230 13.32 30.47 4.53
CA THR A 230 13.91 31.80 4.31
C THR A 230 15.16 32.01 5.16
N ALA A 231 15.81 33.15 5.00
CA ALA A 231 17.01 33.53 5.74
C ALA A 231 17.19 35.07 5.70
N PRO A 232 18.11 35.65 6.49
CA PRO A 232 18.49 37.07 6.32
C PRO A 232 18.86 37.38 4.87
N GLY A 233 18.27 38.44 4.33
CA GLY A 233 18.36 38.80 2.91
C GLY A 233 17.10 38.51 2.12
N THR A 234 16.13 37.75 2.67
CA THR A 234 14.81 37.54 2.05
C THR A 234 14.00 38.85 2.10
N ILE A 235 13.35 39.16 0.97
CA ILE A 235 12.44 40.30 0.80
C ILE A 235 11.08 39.78 0.39
N ASP A 236 10.04 40.14 1.13
CA ASP A 236 8.67 39.75 0.87
C ASP A 236 8.03 40.43 -0.35
N GLY A 237 6.80 40.09 -0.68
CA GLY A 237 6.06 40.62 -1.83
C GLY A 237 5.70 42.12 -1.71
N LYS A 238 5.88 42.73 -0.55
CA LYS A 238 5.70 44.15 -0.30
C LYS A 238 7.03 44.92 -0.25
N GLY A 239 8.16 44.22 -0.45
CA GLY A 239 9.50 44.82 -0.40
C GLY A 239 10.07 44.99 1.00
N LYS A 240 9.48 44.32 2.00
CA LYS A 240 9.93 44.35 3.40
C LYS A 240 10.89 43.18 3.65
N ALA A 241 11.95 43.39 4.39
CA ALA A 241 12.90 42.37 4.77
C ALA A 241 12.29 41.40 5.80
N VAL A 242 12.43 40.12 5.59
CA VAL A 242 12.07 39.04 6.53
C VAL A 242 13.26 38.83 7.47
N LEU A 243 13.11 39.21 8.73
CA LEU A 243 14.20 39.21 9.71
C LEU A 243 13.70 38.78 11.09
N MET A 244 14.55 38.09 11.85
CA MET A 244 14.33 37.74 13.25
C MET A 244 15.41 38.36 14.13
N GLY A 245 15.02 38.90 15.31
CA GLY A 245 15.94 39.43 16.29
C GLY A 245 16.81 40.55 15.76
N ASP A 246 18.14 40.41 15.91
CA ASP A 246 19.12 41.41 15.51
C ASP A 246 19.72 41.18 14.11
N ASP A 247 19.19 40.24 13.34
CA ASP A 247 19.67 39.87 12.00
C ASP A 247 19.49 41.04 11.02
N LYS A 248 20.35 41.13 10.02
CA LYS A 248 20.32 42.22 9.04
C LYS A 248 20.13 41.67 7.63
N VAL A 249 19.40 42.39 6.82
CA VAL A 249 19.17 42.08 5.40
C VAL A 249 20.47 42.00 4.59
N THR A 250 21.52 42.67 5.06
CA THR A 250 22.84 42.70 4.42
C THR A 250 23.77 41.57 4.83
N ASP A 251 23.38 40.75 5.81
CA ASP A 251 24.21 39.64 6.28
C ASP A 251 24.45 38.64 5.15
N ASP A 252 25.69 38.18 5.01
CA ASP A 252 26.12 37.21 4.00
C ASP A 252 26.83 36.05 4.68
N TYR A 253 26.19 34.88 4.66
CA TYR A 253 26.69 33.67 5.28
C TYR A 253 27.34 32.69 4.28
N ARG A 254 27.45 33.08 2.99
CA ARG A 254 28.14 32.29 1.97
C ARG A 254 29.64 32.24 2.29
N ASN A 255 30.21 31.04 2.23
CA ASN A 255 31.67 30.87 2.34
C ASN A 255 32.35 31.12 0.99
N SER A 256 33.68 30.99 0.94
CA SER A 256 34.50 31.17 -0.30
C SER A 256 34.13 30.21 -1.43
N ASP A 257 33.41 29.13 -1.13
CA ASP A 257 32.93 28.14 -2.12
C ASP A 257 31.50 28.43 -2.56
N GLY A 258 30.88 29.53 -2.08
CA GLY A 258 29.49 29.88 -2.36
C GLY A 258 28.45 29.05 -1.59
N ILE A 259 28.89 28.24 -0.62
CA ILE A 259 28.03 27.36 0.17
C ILE A 259 27.61 28.06 1.45
N VAL A 260 26.34 27.90 1.86
CA VAL A 260 25.79 28.43 3.10
C VAL A 260 25.66 27.32 4.11
N ILE A 261 26.59 27.23 5.06
CA ILE A 261 26.64 26.21 6.13
C ILE A 261 26.63 26.82 7.53
N LYS A 262 26.41 28.12 7.62
CA LYS A 262 26.30 28.91 8.85
C LYS A 262 25.19 29.94 8.69
N GLY A 263 24.83 30.55 9.78
CA GLY A 263 23.83 31.61 9.82
C GLY A 263 22.45 31.06 10.20
N PRO A 264 21.53 31.99 10.51
CA PRO A 264 20.16 31.64 10.84
C PRO A 264 19.40 31.14 9.63
N GLU A 265 18.41 30.30 9.91
CA GLU A 265 17.46 29.76 8.95
C GLU A 265 16.06 29.93 9.53
N TYR A 266 15.14 30.35 8.70
CA TYR A 266 13.77 30.63 9.09
C TYR A 266 12.80 29.73 8.30
N LEU A 267 11.61 29.57 8.84
CA LEU A 267 10.41 29.11 8.15
C LEU A 267 9.42 30.28 8.16
N THR A 268 8.96 30.70 6.99
CA THR A 268 8.09 31.86 6.83
C THR A 268 6.80 31.48 6.11
N VAL A 269 5.70 32.02 6.60
CA VAL A 269 4.39 32.02 5.94
C VAL A 269 4.17 33.40 5.30
N PHE A 270 3.83 33.38 4.01
CA PHE A 270 3.45 34.56 3.25
C PHE A 270 1.99 34.49 2.85
N ASN A 271 1.30 35.63 2.93
CA ASN A 271 -0.06 35.74 2.42
C ASN A 271 -0.10 35.49 0.90
N GLY A 272 -0.93 34.55 0.44
CA GLY A 272 -0.96 34.11 -0.97
C GLY A 272 -1.33 35.24 -1.93
N LEU A 273 -2.28 36.12 -1.56
CA LEU A 273 -2.73 37.21 -2.42
C LEU A 273 -1.72 38.37 -2.53
N THR A 274 -0.94 38.60 -1.47
CA THR A 274 -0.10 39.84 -1.40
C THR A 274 1.38 39.55 -1.36
N GLY A 275 1.81 38.32 -1.06
CA GLY A 275 3.21 37.95 -0.81
C GLY A 275 3.81 38.59 0.46
N GLU A 276 2.99 39.24 1.31
CA GLU A 276 3.45 39.86 2.56
C GLU A 276 3.74 38.77 3.60
N GLU A 277 4.84 38.92 4.35
CA GLU A 277 5.14 38.08 5.49
C GLU A 277 4.03 38.15 6.54
N ILE A 278 3.42 36.99 6.86
CA ILE A 278 2.47 36.87 7.98
C ILE A 278 3.22 36.54 9.26
N THR A 279 4.06 35.52 9.25
CA THR A 279 4.82 35.11 10.43
C THR A 279 6.10 34.37 10.01
N THR A 280 7.11 34.48 10.84
CA THR A 280 8.41 33.83 10.66
C THR A 280 8.86 33.21 11.98
N THR A 281 9.36 31.99 11.91
CA THR A 281 9.96 31.28 13.04
C THR A 281 11.32 30.68 12.64
N SER A 282 12.09 30.20 13.60
CA SER A 282 13.33 29.49 13.33
C SER A 282 13.03 28.16 12.61
N TYR A 283 13.79 27.86 11.55
CA TYR A 283 13.71 26.55 10.90
C TYR A 283 14.17 25.42 11.83
N VAL A 284 13.39 24.38 11.98
CA VAL A 284 13.68 23.24 12.85
C VAL A 284 13.85 21.97 12.01
N PRO A 285 14.89 21.16 12.24
CA PRO A 285 15.99 21.41 13.16
C PRO A 285 17.00 22.42 12.60
N LEU A 286 17.66 23.12 13.48
CA LEU A 286 18.80 23.98 13.10
C LEU A 286 19.94 23.14 12.51
N ARG A 287 20.80 23.77 11.71
CA ARG A 287 22.06 23.15 11.27
C ARG A 287 22.87 22.69 12.48
N THR A 288 23.31 21.44 12.38
CA THR A 288 24.25 20.85 13.31
C THR A 288 25.67 20.87 12.70
N VAL A 289 26.63 20.27 13.38
CA VAL A 289 27.99 20.13 12.83
C VAL A 289 27.94 19.25 11.57
N GLN A 290 28.33 19.78 10.40
CA GLN A 290 28.23 19.10 9.10
C GLN A 290 28.90 17.74 9.10
N SER A 291 30.04 17.59 9.78
CA SER A 291 30.74 16.31 9.86
C SER A 291 29.94 15.18 10.48
N SER A 292 28.93 15.50 11.32
CA SER A 292 28.02 14.47 11.87
C SER A 292 27.11 13.84 10.82
N TRP A 293 26.90 14.54 9.69
CA TRP A 293 26.11 14.05 8.55
C TRP A 293 26.91 13.19 7.58
N GLY A 294 28.24 13.11 7.76
CA GLY A 294 29.14 12.31 6.95
C GLY A 294 29.80 13.04 5.78
N ASP A 295 29.66 14.37 5.72
CA ASP A 295 30.44 15.25 4.85
C ASP A 295 30.83 16.55 5.59
N SER A 296 31.66 17.40 4.97
CA SER A 296 32.19 18.63 5.60
C SER A 296 31.72 19.90 4.91
N TYR A 297 30.89 19.80 3.87
CA TYR A 297 30.54 20.93 3.01
C TYR A 297 29.03 21.10 2.81
N GLY A 298 28.21 20.34 3.53
CA GLY A 298 26.76 20.54 3.56
C GLY A 298 25.97 19.77 2.52
N ASN A 299 26.56 18.82 1.78
CA ASN A 299 25.83 18.05 0.77
C ASN A 299 24.63 17.29 1.37
N ARG A 300 24.79 16.72 2.56
CA ARG A 300 23.74 15.92 3.22
C ARG A 300 22.82 16.76 4.09
N CYS A 301 23.37 17.69 4.88
CA CYS A 301 22.56 18.49 5.81
C CYS A 301 21.78 19.64 5.13
N GLU A 302 22.13 20.01 3.89
CA GLU A 302 21.43 21.04 3.12
C GLU A 302 20.47 20.46 2.07
N ARG A 303 19.98 19.25 2.27
CA ARG A 303 18.95 18.61 1.46
C ARG A 303 17.62 18.65 2.20
N TYR A 304 16.62 19.20 1.55
CA TYR A 304 15.33 19.49 2.12
C TYR A 304 14.23 18.79 1.33
N LEU A 305 13.21 18.34 2.04
CA LEU A 305 11.93 17.92 1.50
C LEU A 305 10.83 18.67 2.26
N ALA A 306 9.63 18.70 1.71
CA ALA A 306 8.46 19.24 2.40
C ALA A 306 7.18 18.61 1.84
N CYS A 307 6.12 18.64 2.64
CA CYS A 307 4.77 18.25 2.22
C CYS A 307 3.71 19.00 3.03
N VAL A 308 2.48 18.83 2.58
CA VAL A 308 1.26 19.13 3.34
C VAL A 308 0.66 17.78 3.75
N ALA A 309 0.15 17.67 4.97
CA ALA A 309 -0.46 16.47 5.49
C ALA A 309 -1.56 16.80 6.51
N TYR A 310 -2.64 16.04 6.52
CA TYR A 310 -3.75 16.18 7.47
C TYR A 310 -3.50 15.32 8.71
N LEU A 311 -2.54 15.73 9.54
CA LEU A 311 -2.04 14.98 10.70
C LEU A 311 -3.05 14.86 11.88
N ASP A 312 -4.21 15.44 11.77
CA ASP A 312 -5.33 15.26 12.70
C ASP A 312 -6.64 14.90 11.97
N GLY A 313 -6.54 14.55 10.70
CA GLY A 313 -7.65 14.21 9.84
C GLY A 313 -8.61 15.38 9.52
N LYS A 314 -8.30 16.61 9.91
CA LYS A 314 -9.23 17.75 9.84
C LYS A 314 -8.61 19.00 9.26
N LYS A 315 -7.36 19.30 9.59
CA LYS A 315 -6.65 20.50 9.18
C LYS A 315 -5.29 20.14 8.59
N PRO A 316 -4.85 20.87 7.56
CA PRO A 316 -3.54 20.69 7.01
C PRO A 316 -2.46 21.16 7.97
N SER A 317 -1.38 20.40 8.03
CA SER A 317 -0.11 20.78 8.65
C SER A 317 0.94 20.88 7.55
N ALA A 318 1.90 21.79 7.69
CA ALA A 318 3.08 21.82 6.83
C ALA A 318 4.19 20.99 7.48
N VAL A 319 4.83 20.10 6.72
CA VAL A 319 5.95 19.31 7.20
C VAL A 319 7.20 19.70 6.42
N PHE A 320 8.21 20.22 7.12
CA PHE A 320 9.49 20.58 6.53
C PHE A 320 10.59 19.67 7.04
N CYS A 321 11.40 19.13 6.11
CA CYS A 321 12.35 18.08 6.40
C CYS A 321 13.78 18.54 6.17
N ARG A 322 14.74 17.83 6.79
CA ARG A 322 16.18 18.02 6.59
C ARG A 322 16.88 16.67 6.55
N GLY A 323 17.56 16.40 5.44
CA GLY A 323 18.39 15.21 5.23
C GLY A 323 17.61 13.93 4.95
N TYR A 324 18.24 12.99 4.23
CA TYR A 324 17.68 11.69 3.92
C TYR A 324 18.71 10.59 3.63
N TYR A 325 19.97 10.94 3.36
CA TYR A 325 21.07 9.95 3.17
C TYR A 325 21.61 9.35 4.47
N THR A 326 21.46 10.08 5.58
CA THR A 326 21.92 9.67 6.92
C THR A 326 20.92 10.16 7.94
N HIS A 327 21.21 11.23 8.69
CA HIS A 327 20.23 11.85 9.56
C HIS A 327 19.00 12.25 8.75
N SER A 328 17.82 12.04 9.31
CA SER A 328 16.54 12.45 8.76
C SER A 328 15.73 13.14 9.84
N TYR A 329 15.26 14.34 9.54
CA TYR A 329 14.41 15.11 10.43
C TYR A 329 13.17 15.56 9.66
N LEU A 330 12.01 15.40 10.27
CA LEU A 330 10.73 15.89 9.79
C LEU A 330 10.12 16.74 10.91
N CYS A 331 9.73 17.98 10.61
CA CYS A 331 9.12 18.86 11.58
C CYS A 331 7.76 19.33 11.08
N ALA A 332 6.71 18.99 11.79
CA ALA A 332 5.35 19.39 11.49
C ALA A 332 4.98 20.71 12.17
N TRP A 333 4.26 21.53 11.41
CA TRP A 333 3.85 22.87 11.81
C TRP A 333 2.36 23.07 11.51
N ASP A 334 1.64 23.56 12.50
CA ASP A 334 0.27 24.05 12.37
C ASP A 334 0.28 25.56 12.22
N PHE A 335 -0.55 26.06 11.31
CA PHE A 335 -0.76 27.49 11.12
C PHE A 335 -2.20 27.85 11.49
N ASP A 336 -2.41 28.93 12.23
CA ASP A 336 -3.73 29.39 12.70
C ASP A 336 -4.16 30.76 12.10
N GLY A 337 -3.57 31.11 10.96
CA GLY A 337 -3.77 32.42 10.32
C GLY A 337 -2.88 33.53 10.87
N LYS A 338 -2.09 33.27 11.92
CA LYS A 338 -1.22 34.28 12.58
C LYS A 338 0.11 33.73 13.03
N GLU A 339 0.13 32.58 13.64
CA GLU A 339 1.30 31.99 14.28
C GLU A 339 1.53 30.57 13.79
N LEU A 340 2.80 30.17 13.64
CA LEU A 340 3.24 28.82 13.45
C LEU A 340 3.45 28.14 14.80
N LYS A 341 2.87 26.95 14.97
CA LYS A 341 3.07 26.09 16.14
C LYS A 341 3.70 24.80 15.70
N GLN A 342 4.84 24.46 16.27
CA GLN A 342 5.42 23.15 16.06
C GLN A 342 4.51 22.10 16.67
N ARG A 343 4.04 21.14 15.85
CA ARG A 343 3.22 20.02 16.29
C ARG A 343 4.11 18.95 16.88
N TRP A 344 5.07 18.46 16.08
CA TRP A 344 6.08 17.49 16.50
C TRP A 344 7.38 17.64 15.70
N LEU A 345 8.44 16.97 16.17
CA LEU A 345 9.72 16.82 15.49
C LEU A 345 10.14 15.36 15.54
N HIS A 346 10.11 14.67 14.39
CA HIS A 346 10.76 13.38 14.21
C HIS A 346 12.26 13.58 13.99
N ALA A 347 13.10 12.80 14.68
CA ALA A 347 14.56 12.90 14.57
C ALA A 347 15.20 11.51 14.52
N SER A 348 15.73 11.14 13.38
CA SER A 348 16.46 9.89 13.15
C SER A 348 17.95 10.17 12.97
N THR A 349 18.73 10.04 14.02
CA THR A 349 20.15 10.42 14.06
C THR A 349 21.11 9.24 14.24
N THR A 350 20.59 8.06 14.51
CA THR A 350 21.38 6.85 14.79
C THR A 350 21.20 5.84 13.67
N LYS A 351 22.31 5.35 13.11
CA LYS A 351 22.29 4.33 12.06
C LYS A 351 21.52 3.07 12.51
N GLY A 352 20.59 2.63 11.68
CA GLY A 352 19.76 1.44 11.95
C GLY A 352 18.51 1.74 12.78
N GLN A 353 18.21 3.00 13.10
CA GLN A 353 17.04 3.42 13.86
C GLN A 353 16.25 4.48 13.08
N GLY A 354 14.93 4.45 13.27
CA GLY A 354 14.03 5.38 12.62
C GLY A 354 14.22 5.43 11.09
N ALA A 355 14.05 6.60 10.50
CA ALA A 355 14.25 6.86 9.08
C ALA A 355 15.71 7.15 8.69
N TYR A 356 16.72 6.84 9.57
CA TYR A 356 18.13 7.09 9.26
C TYR A 356 18.60 6.32 8.02
N GLY A 357 18.93 7.04 6.94
CA GLY A 357 19.39 6.45 5.69
C GLY A 357 18.30 5.78 4.84
N GLU A 358 17.04 5.95 5.20
CA GLU A 358 15.90 5.36 4.50
C GLU A 358 15.16 6.37 3.59
N GLY A 359 15.46 7.66 3.68
CA GLY A 359 14.77 8.68 2.90
C GLY A 359 15.10 8.64 1.42
N ALA A 360 14.20 9.16 0.58
CA ALA A 360 14.37 9.28 -0.88
C ALA A 360 14.62 10.73 -1.33
N HIS A 361 14.76 10.94 -2.65
CA HIS A 361 14.80 12.27 -3.26
C HIS A 361 13.41 12.91 -3.41
N SER A 362 12.38 12.28 -2.90
CA SER A 362 11.00 12.76 -2.78
C SER A 362 10.36 12.10 -1.55
N LEU A 363 9.14 12.49 -1.26
CA LEU A 363 8.27 11.87 -0.26
C LEU A 363 6.86 11.80 -0.85
N THR A 364 5.97 11.10 -0.15
CA THR A 364 4.55 11.10 -0.50
C THR A 364 3.71 11.00 0.77
N VAL A 365 2.44 11.36 0.68
CA VAL A 365 1.53 11.52 1.82
C VAL A 365 0.21 10.85 1.52
N GLY A 366 -0.38 10.21 2.51
CA GLY A 366 -1.73 9.65 2.48
C GLY A 366 -2.06 8.95 3.78
N ASP A 367 -3.34 8.73 4.02
CA ASP A 367 -3.85 7.89 5.10
C ASP A 367 -3.58 6.41 4.73
N VAL A 368 -2.41 5.90 5.15
CA VAL A 368 -1.96 4.58 4.72
C VAL A 368 -2.48 3.45 5.62
N ASP A 369 -2.84 3.75 6.87
CA ASP A 369 -3.32 2.74 7.82
C ASP A 369 -4.83 2.83 8.11
N GLY A 370 -5.52 3.79 7.48
CA GLY A 370 -6.97 3.93 7.52
C GLY A 370 -7.53 4.53 8.80
N ASP A 371 -6.71 5.26 9.56
CA ASP A 371 -7.13 5.90 10.81
C ASP A 371 -7.78 7.29 10.61
N GLY A 372 -7.75 7.80 9.38
CA GLY A 372 -8.31 9.09 8.98
C GLY A 372 -7.34 10.25 9.10
N CYS A 373 -6.07 10.01 9.41
CA CYS A 373 -4.98 10.98 9.39
C CYS A 373 -3.96 10.60 8.32
N ASP A 374 -3.13 11.55 7.90
CA ASP A 374 -2.10 11.28 6.90
C ASP A 374 -0.79 10.83 7.53
N GLU A 375 -0.15 9.83 6.94
CA GLU A 375 1.23 9.44 7.17
C GLU A 375 2.15 10.00 6.10
N ILE A 376 3.43 10.05 6.42
CA ILE A 376 4.47 10.53 5.51
C ILE A 376 5.38 9.37 5.12
N VAL A 377 5.23 8.88 3.89
CA VAL A 377 6.14 7.89 3.32
C VAL A 377 7.43 8.58 2.90
N TYR A 378 8.46 8.43 3.74
CA TYR A 378 9.76 9.08 3.62
C TYR A 378 10.82 8.16 3.01
N GLY A 379 10.58 7.68 1.79
CA GLY A 379 11.40 6.65 1.14
C GLY A 379 11.09 5.25 1.68
N SER A 380 12.09 4.57 2.22
CA SER A 380 11.98 3.23 2.82
C SER A 380 11.49 3.24 4.28
N ALA A 381 11.03 4.38 4.77
CA ALA A 381 10.41 4.53 6.09
C ALA A 381 9.08 5.28 5.96
N CYS A 382 8.17 5.05 6.89
CA CYS A 382 6.93 5.80 7.04
C CYS A 382 6.88 6.44 8.43
N ILE A 383 6.49 7.69 8.48
CA ILE A 383 6.31 8.44 9.72
C ILE A 383 4.81 8.65 9.91
N ASP A 384 4.34 8.19 11.04
CA ASP A 384 2.97 8.26 11.50
C ASP A 384 2.53 9.72 11.74
N HIS A 385 1.22 9.98 11.67
CA HIS A 385 0.61 11.30 11.87
C HIS A 385 1.04 11.99 13.18
N ASP A 386 1.42 11.24 14.22
CA ASP A 386 1.89 11.74 15.50
C ASP A 386 3.40 12.02 15.56
N GLY A 387 4.13 11.78 14.47
CA GLY A 387 5.58 11.97 14.33
C GLY A 387 6.42 10.78 14.76
N ASN A 388 5.81 9.67 15.18
CA ASN A 388 6.52 8.43 15.47
C ASN A 388 6.84 7.68 14.17
N LEU A 389 7.74 6.71 14.25
CA LEU A 389 8.02 5.83 13.13
C LEU A 389 6.91 4.78 13.03
N LEU A 390 6.17 4.76 11.94
CA LEU A 390 5.20 3.69 11.67
C LEU A 390 5.96 2.40 11.31
N TYR A 391 6.82 2.47 10.29
CA TYR A 391 7.70 1.36 9.93
C TYR A 391 8.97 1.83 9.23
N ARG A 392 9.93 0.89 9.09
CA ARG A 392 11.08 0.99 8.19
C ARG A 392 11.35 -0.36 7.54
N THR A 393 11.63 -0.36 6.25
CA THR A 393 11.92 -1.60 5.52
C THR A 393 13.40 -2.00 5.57
N GLY A 394 14.30 -1.04 5.79
CA GLY A 394 15.74 -1.24 5.70
C GLY A 394 16.25 -1.39 4.26
N ALA A 395 15.44 -1.03 3.27
CA ALA A 395 15.80 -1.10 1.86
C ALA A 395 16.73 0.05 1.42
N GLY A 396 16.82 1.11 2.23
CA GLY A 396 17.75 2.21 2.03
C GLY A 396 17.22 3.30 1.10
N HIS A 397 18.15 4.15 0.65
CA HIS A 397 17.87 5.33 -0.14
C HIS A 397 17.53 5.02 -1.61
N GLY A 398 16.74 5.91 -2.27
CA GLY A 398 16.42 5.80 -3.69
C GLY A 398 15.90 7.09 -4.33
N ASP A 399 15.75 7.06 -5.67
CA ASP A 399 15.48 8.25 -6.49
C ASP A 399 13.99 8.51 -6.73
N ALA A 400 13.15 7.49 -6.71
CA ALA A 400 11.72 7.63 -7.00
C ALA A 400 10.88 6.69 -6.13
N LEU A 401 9.74 7.20 -5.68
CA LEU A 401 8.71 6.44 -4.98
C LEU A 401 7.33 6.95 -5.38
N HIS A 402 6.36 6.07 -5.35
CA HIS A 402 4.97 6.32 -5.71
C HIS A 402 4.06 5.68 -4.69
N LEU A 403 2.96 6.36 -4.32
CA LEU A 403 1.92 5.89 -3.41
C LEU A 403 0.56 5.98 -4.10
N GLY A 404 -0.24 4.95 -4.03
CA GLY A 404 -1.60 4.90 -4.56
C GLY A 404 -2.24 3.53 -4.36
N ASP A 405 -3.49 3.37 -4.74
CA ASP A 405 -4.19 2.09 -4.84
C ASP A 405 -3.80 1.42 -6.16
N PHE A 406 -2.61 0.80 -6.17
CA PHE A 406 -2.01 0.23 -7.38
C PHE A 406 -2.44 -1.22 -7.64
N ASP A 407 -2.73 -1.99 -6.60
CA ASP A 407 -3.33 -3.31 -6.69
C ASP A 407 -4.76 -3.29 -6.15
N PRO A 408 -5.78 -3.01 -6.99
CA PRO A 408 -7.17 -2.87 -6.55
C PRO A 408 -7.80 -4.18 -6.04
N ASP A 409 -7.07 -5.30 -6.09
CA ASP A 409 -7.47 -6.56 -5.49
C ASP A 409 -6.99 -6.69 -4.02
N ARG A 410 -6.21 -5.73 -3.52
CA ARG A 410 -5.79 -5.60 -2.12
C ARG A 410 -6.55 -4.47 -1.44
N GLU A 411 -6.66 -4.53 -0.12
CA GLU A 411 -7.18 -3.42 0.68
C GLU A 411 -6.04 -2.49 1.07
N GLY A 412 -6.27 -1.19 0.97
CA GLY A 412 -5.30 -0.16 1.34
C GLY A 412 -4.50 0.38 0.15
N LEU A 413 -3.39 1.02 0.44
CA LEU A 413 -2.50 1.63 -0.53
C LEU A 413 -1.19 0.86 -0.64
N GLU A 414 -0.53 0.98 -1.78
CA GLU A 414 0.80 0.42 -2.01
C GLU A 414 1.83 1.50 -2.31
N VAL A 415 3.08 1.15 -2.04
CA VAL A 415 4.24 1.95 -2.43
C VAL A 415 5.11 1.16 -3.41
N PHE A 416 5.44 1.77 -4.53
CA PHE A 416 6.53 1.32 -5.41
C PHE A 416 7.73 2.24 -5.25
N MET A 417 8.92 1.66 -4.98
CA MET A 417 10.16 2.43 -4.82
C MET A 417 11.33 1.79 -5.56
N VAL A 418 12.22 2.62 -6.11
CA VAL A 418 13.49 2.19 -6.69
C VAL A 418 14.66 2.71 -5.87
N HIS A 419 15.77 1.93 -5.79
CA HIS A 419 16.89 2.18 -4.92
C HIS A 419 18.19 2.50 -5.67
N GLU A 420 19.07 3.30 -5.04
CA GLU A 420 20.43 3.57 -5.55
C GLU A 420 21.54 2.90 -4.73
N GLU A 421 21.17 2.07 -3.78
CA GLU A 421 22.09 1.40 -2.89
C GLU A 421 22.88 0.29 -3.61
N LYS A 422 24.21 0.36 -3.54
CA LYS A 422 25.13 -0.54 -4.26
C LYS A 422 25.76 -1.61 -3.36
N SER A 423 25.52 -1.54 -2.05
CA SER A 423 26.06 -2.49 -1.08
C SER A 423 25.22 -3.75 -1.03
N SER A 424 25.86 -4.92 -0.96
CA SER A 424 25.20 -6.22 -0.73
C SER A 424 24.48 -6.33 0.64
N ALA A 425 24.57 -5.32 1.47
CA ALA A 425 23.80 -5.24 2.71
C ALA A 425 22.30 -4.94 2.47
N TYR A 426 21.98 -4.36 1.32
CA TYR A 426 20.61 -4.09 0.91
C TYR A 426 20.10 -5.22 0.02
N LYS A 427 18.78 -5.42 -0.01
CA LYS A 427 18.17 -6.59 -0.67
C LYS A 427 17.59 -6.28 -2.05
N TRP A 428 17.18 -5.04 -2.31
CA TRP A 428 16.31 -4.69 -3.41
C TRP A 428 16.89 -3.63 -4.34
N ASP A 429 16.73 -3.80 -5.65
CA ASP A 429 16.88 -2.77 -6.67
C ASP A 429 15.61 -1.92 -6.78
N CYS A 430 14.46 -2.57 -6.68
CA CYS A 430 13.15 -1.95 -6.51
C CYS A 430 12.22 -2.88 -5.74
N GLU A 431 11.20 -2.31 -5.13
CA GLU A 431 10.23 -3.08 -4.36
C GLU A 431 8.83 -2.47 -4.44
N PHE A 432 7.83 -3.34 -4.29
CA PHE A 432 6.42 -3.03 -4.18
C PHE A 432 5.95 -3.54 -2.82
N ARG A 433 5.40 -2.65 -2.00
CA ARG A 433 5.08 -2.95 -0.60
C ARG A 433 3.72 -2.42 -0.19
N ASP A 434 3.17 -3.02 0.82
CA ASP A 434 2.02 -2.53 1.58
C ASP A 434 2.37 -1.21 2.27
N ALA A 435 1.57 -0.19 2.06
CA ALA A 435 1.87 1.16 2.55
C ALA A 435 1.65 1.32 4.06
N ALA A 436 0.74 0.56 4.66
CA ALA A 436 0.43 0.61 6.10
C ALA A 436 1.51 -0.08 6.93
N THR A 437 2.02 -1.22 6.46
CA THR A 437 2.89 -2.09 7.26
C THR A 437 4.36 -2.05 6.84
N GLY A 438 4.65 -1.63 5.61
CA GLY A 438 5.97 -1.72 5.00
C GLY A 438 6.35 -3.14 4.59
N GLU A 439 5.42 -4.10 4.61
CA GLU A 439 5.66 -5.46 4.14
C GLU A 439 5.96 -5.46 2.64
N ILE A 440 7.08 -6.06 2.25
CA ILE A 440 7.45 -6.18 0.84
C ILE A 440 6.63 -7.29 0.20
N ILE A 441 5.71 -6.93 -0.68
CA ILE A 441 4.85 -7.85 -1.41
C ILE A 441 5.68 -8.59 -2.47
N TRP A 442 6.48 -7.83 -3.23
CA TRP A 442 7.46 -8.37 -4.17
C TRP A 442 8.57 -7.36 -4.44
N GLY A 443 9.68 -7.79 -5.04
CA GLY A 443 10.78 -6.91 -5.43
C GLY A 443 11.83 -7.60 -6.28
N GLU A 444 12.63 -6.80 -6.99
CA GLU A 444 13.78 -7.26 -7.76
C GLU A 444 15.04 -7.24 -6.90
N ALA A 445 15.77 -8.35 -6.93
CA ALA A 445 16.96 -8.50 -6.09
C ALA A 445 18.07 -7.52 -6.46
N GLN A 446 18.74 -6.98 -5.44
CA GLN A 446 19.82 -6.02 -5.55
C GLN A 446 20.96 -6.47 -6.48
N SER A 447 21.28 -5.66 -7.48
CA SER A 447 22.25 -5.94 -8.55
C SER A 447 23.62 -5.26 -8.37
N GLY A 448 23.77 -4.36 -7.39
CA GLY A 448 24.95 -3.53 -7.20
C GLY A 448 24.98 -2.26 -8.07
N ASN A 449 23.88 -1.93 -8.70
CA ASN A 449 23.74 -0.76 -9.56
C ASN A 449 22.78 0.27 -8.93
N ASP A 450 22.89 1.48 -9.38
CA ASP A 450 21.95 2.55 -9.18
C ASP A 450 20.84 2.40 -10.23
N ILE A 451 19.59 2.26 -9.76
CA ILE A 451 18.44 2.00 -10.65
C ILE A 451 17.92 3.30 -11.27
N GLY A 452 18.17 4.40 -10.60
CA GLY A 452 17.75 5.72 -11.04
C GLY A 452 16.25 5.92 -10.86
N ARG A 453 15.53 6.24 -11.95
CA ARG A 453 14.08 6.44 -11.88
C ARG A 453 13.31 5.13 -11.97
N GLY A 454 12.07 5.18 -11.54
CA GLY A 454 11.01 4.21 -11.76
C GLY A 454 9.69 4.95 -11.89
N LEU A 455 8.65 4.29 -12.37
CA LEU A 455 7.34 4.88 -12.52
C LEU A 455 6.26 3.81 -12.34
N VAL A 456 5.08 4.27 -11.95
CA VAL A 456 3.83 3.52 -11.88
C VAL A 456 2.81 4.20 -12.80
N GLY A 457 2.06 3.43 -13.57
CA GLY A 457 1.00 3.93 -14.44
C GLY A 457 0.09 2.80 -14.90
N ASP A 458 -1.21 3.07 -15.01
CA ASP A 458 -2.19 2.16 -15.60
C ASP A 458 -2.14 2.30 -17.12
N LEU A 459 -1.31 1.50 -17.78
CA LEU A 459 -0.99 1.66 -19.19
C LEU A 459 -1.78 0.72 -20.12
N SER A 460 -2.46 -0.29 -19.55
CA SER A 460 -3.12 -1.32 -20.37
C SER A 460 -4.26 -2.03 -19.66
N GLU A 461 -5.39 -2.09 -20.33
CA GLU A 461 -6.57 -2.86 -19.90
C GLU A 461 -6.36 -4.40 -19.81
N ASN A 462 -5.22 -4.91 -20.31
CA ASN A 462 -4.91 -6.35 -20.27
C ASN A 462 -4.54 -6.84 -18.86
N TRP A 463 -4.12 -5.95 -17.98
CA TRP A 463 -3.80 -6.24 -16.59
C TRP A 463 -4.69 -5.39 -15.68
N ARG A 464 -5.19 -6.01 -14.63
CA ARG A 464 -5.96 -5.28 -13.63
C ARG A 464 -5.03 -4.66 -12.61
N GLY A 465 -5.18 -3.36 -12.38
CA GLY A 465 -4.29 -2.55 -11.57
C GLY A 465 -3.19 -1.89 -12.40
N TYR A 466 -2.26 -1.27 -11.74
CA TYR A 466 -1.22 -0.49 -12.40
C TYR A 466 -0.04 -1.33 -12.84
N GLU A 467 0.59 -0.94 -13.94
CA GLU A 467 1.91 -1.43 -14.29
C GLU A 467 2.99 -0.61 -13.57
N VAL A 468 4.09 -1.29 -13.25
CA VAL A 468 5.24 -0.69 -12.57
C VAL A 468 6.55 -1.06 -13.30
N TRP A 469 7.49 -0.12 -13.37
CA TRP A 469 8.78 -0.41 -14.00
C TRP A 469 9.92 0.42 -13.41
N PRO A 470 11.07 -0.21 -13.10
CA PRO A 470 12.30 0.51 -12.79
C PRO A 470 12.91 1.09 -14.06
N GLY A 471 13.56 2.24 -13.97
CA GLY A 471 14.26 2.87 -15.10
C GLY A 471 15.44 2.05 -15.63
N SER A 472 15.95 1.13 -14.81
CA SER A 472 16.97 0.15 -15.16
C SER A 472 16.73 -1.14 -14.37
N ARG A 473 16.94 -2.28 -15.02
CA ARG A 473 16.91 -3.62 -14.41
C ARG A 473 18.15 -4.40 -14.80
N PHE A 474 18.71 -5.16 -13.89
CA PHE A 474 19.92 -5.95 -14.13
C PHE A 474 19.71 -7.41 -13.74
N VAL A 475 19.92 -8.34 -14.66
CA VAL A 475 19.89 -9.78 -14.40
C VAL A 475 21.25 -10.38 -14.74
N LYS A 476 21.90 -10.99 -13.76
CA LYS A 476 23.26 -11.56 -13.92
C LYS A 476 24.26 -10.56 -14.50
N GLY A 477 24.16 -9.27 -14.09
CA GLY A 477 25.03 -8.19 -14.54
C GLY A 477 24.73 -7.62 -15.94
N ASN A 478 23.74 -8.14 -16.66
CA ASN A 478 23.30 -7.58 -17.94
C ASN A 478 22.08 -6.69 -17.71
N ARG A 479 22.07 -5.51 -18.35
CA ARG A 479 20.88 -4.67 -18.35
C ARG A 479 19.77 -5.33 -19.17
N VAL A 480 18.68 -5.61 -18.55
CA VAL A 480 17.44 -6.09 -19.16
C VAL A 480 16.31 -5.18 -18.71
N ASN A 481 15.31 -5.01 -19.55
CA ASN A 481 14.20 -4.13 -19.21
C ASN A 481 12.94 -4.98 -19.12
N ALA A 482 12.07 -4.66 -18.15
CA ALA A 482 10.76 -5.25 -18.02
C ALA A 482 9.79 -4.24 -17.42
N THR A 483 8.54 -4.38 -17.81
CA THR A 483 7.38 -3.76 -17.14
C THR A 483 6.66 -4.88 -16.41
N PHE A 484 6.31 -4.66 -15.17
CA PHE A 484 5.61 -5.63 -14.31
C PHE A 484 4.16 -5.21 -14.12
N ASP A 485 3.27 -6.16 -13.89
CA ASP A 485 1.98 -5.86 -13.29
C ASP A 485 2.14 -5.56 -11.78
N CYS A 486 1.10 -5.09 -11.12
CA CYS A 486 1.13 -4.79 -9.68
C CYS A 486 1.42 -6.03 -8.80
N LYS A 487 1.26 -7.24 -9.33
CA LYS A 487 1.53 -8.52 -8.64
C LYS A 487 2.96 -9.04 -8.85
N GLY A 488 3.80 -8.29 -9.58
CA GLY A 488 5.20 -8.62 -9.84
C GLY A 488 5.44 -9.58 -11.00
N ASN A 489 4.41 -9.91 -11.79
CA ASN A 489 4.59 -10.69 -13.00
C ASN A 489 5.10 -9.79 -14.13
N VAL A 490 5.93 -10.33 -15.02
CA VAL A 490 6.39 -9.58 -16.20
C VAL A 490 5.24 -9.40 -17.18
N ALA A 491 4.71 -8.19 -17.28
CA ALA A 491 3.68 -7.82 -18.24
C ALA A 491 4.27 -7.65 -19.65
N ALA A 492 5.46 -7.05 -19.76
CA ALA A 492 6.18 -6.93 -21.02
C ALA A 492 7.69 -6.94 -20.81
N ASP A 493 8.39 -7.69 -21.67
CA ASP A 493 9.85 -7.70 -21.80
C ASP A 493 10.34 -6.70 -22.86
N GLY A 494 11.53 -6.15 -22.66
CA GLY A 494 12.19 -5.34 -23.66
C GLY A 494 12.23 -3.86 -23.32
N LYS A 495 11.88 -2.96 -24.26
CA LYS A 495 11.98 -1.53 -24.03
C LYS A 495 10.95 -1.07 -22.97
N VAL A 496 11.46 -0.64 -21.81
CA VAL A 496 10.60 -0.02 -20.80
C VAL A 496 9.95 1.26 -21.31
N PRO A 497 8.77 1.62 -20.81
CA PRO A 497 8.19 2.94 -21.01
C PRO A 497 9.11 4.06 -20.52
N SER A 498 8.82 5.30 -20.85
CA SER A 498 9.52 6.44 -20.24
C SER A 498 9.21 6.48 -18.73
N SER A 499 10.14 7.01 -17.93
CA SER A 499 10.04 7.00 -16.47
C SER A 499 10.06 8.42 -15.88
N CYS A 500 9.49 9.41 -16.63
CA CYS A 500 9.44 10.79 -16.14
C CYS A 500 8.13 11.05 -15.41
N PHE A 501 7.01 11.14 -16.13
CA PHE A 501 5.68 11.37 -15.54
C PHE A 501 4.63 10.51 -16.23
N ARG A 502 3.60 10.11 -15.52
CA ARG A 502 2.33 9.66 -16.03
C ARG A 502 1.37 10.85 -16.09
N ILE A 503 0.34 10.80 -16.91
CA ILE A 503 -0.66 11.85 -17.08
C ILE A 503 -1.94 11.29 -17.67
N TYR A 504 -3.10 11.80 -17.26
CA TYR A 504 -4.37 11.55 -17.92
C TYR A 504 -4.55 12.55 -19.07
N TRP A 505 -4.57 12.08 -20.32
CA TRP A 505 -4.59 12.97 -21.48
C TRP A 505 -5.65 12.65 -22.54
N ASP A 506 -5.74 11.40 -23.02
CA ASP A 506 -6.57 11.08 -24.19
C ASP A 506 -8.03 10.80 -23.86
N GLY A 507 -8.38 10.71 -22.57
CA GLY A 507 -9.77 10.65 -22.08
C GLY A 507 -10.35 9.26 -22.00
N ASP A 508 -9.55 8.20 -22.19
CA ASP A 508 -9.85 6.89 -21.63
C ASP A 508 -9.47 6.85 -20.13
N LEU A 509 -9.61 5.74 -19.45
CA LEU A 509 -9.29 5.66 -18.02
C LEU A 509 -7.84 5.22 -17.75
N LEU A 510 -7.00 5.16 -18.78
CA LEU A 510 -5.60 4.74 -18.68
C LEU A 510 -4.67 5.96 -18.65
N ASP A 511 -3.46 5.72 -18.20
CA ASP A 511 -2.39 6.73 -18.19
C ASP A 511 -1.68 6.84 -19.53
N GLU A 512 -1.28 8.06 -19.88
CA GLU A 512 -0.26 8.38 -20.85
C GLU A 512 1.05 8.72 -20.14
N LEU A 513 2.10 8.81 -20.94
CA LEU A 513 3.45 9.07 -20.46
C LEU A 513 3.98 10.40 -21.02
N PHE A 514 4.42 11.26 -20.12
CA PHE A 514 5.10 12.50 -20.44
C PHE A 514 6.59 12.34 -20.18
N ASP A 515 7.42 12.64 -21.19
CA ASP A 515 8.87 12.68 -21.04
C ASP A 515 9.51 13.59 -22.10
N GLY A 516 10.75 14.00 -21.84
CA GLY A 516 11.53 14.82 -22.77
C GLY A 516 12.97 14.38 -22.85
N LYS A 517 13.59 14.58 -23.99
CA LYS A 517 14.99 14.27 -24.21
C LYS A 517 15.81 15.55 -24.19
N TYR A 518 16.57 15.75 -23.11
CA TYR A 518 17.46 16.90 -22.99
C TYR A 518 18.61 16.81 -24.02
N ASN A 519 18.73 17.85 -24.83
CA ASN A 519 19.86 18.02 -25.78
C ASN A 519 20.92 18.90 -25.11
N LYS A 520 22.09 18.31 -24.84
CA LYS A 520 23.19 18.98 -24.14
C LYS A 520 23.82 20.12 -24.95
N ASP A 521 23.73 20.08 -26.27
CA ASP A 521 24.35 21.09 -27.16
C ASP A 521 23.45 22.33 -27.25
N SER A 522 22.14 22.14 -27.43
CA SER A 522 21.17 23.23 -27.46
C SER A 522 20.71 23.67 -26.07
N LYS A 523 21.01 22.90 -25.02
CA LYS A 523 20.50 23.08 -23.63
C LYS A 523 18.97 23.11 -23.56
N LYS A 524 18.29 22.39 -24.49
CA LYS A 524 16.82 22.37 -24.60
C LYS A 524 16.29 20.96 -24.41
N SER A 525 15.08 20.87 -23.85
CA SER A 525 14.33 19.62 -23.76
C SER A 525 12.89 19.85 -24.24
N PHE A 526 12.51 19.20 -25.30
CA PHE A 526 11.15 19.25 -25.85
C PHE A 526 10.42 17.96 -25.51
N PRO A 527 9.48 17.99 -24.60
CA PRO A 527 8.76 16.80 -24.19
C PRO A 527 7.71 16.37 -25.22
N VAL A 528 7.23 15.15 -25.03
CA VAL A 528 6.13 14.52 -25.76
C VAL A 528 5.19 13.84 -24.78
N ILE A 529 3.93 13.64 -25.19
CA ILE A 529 3.01 12.69 -24.56
C ILE A 529 2.91 11.49 -25.47
N GLU A 530 3.10 10.30 -24.88
CA GLU A 530 3.04 9.01 -25.55
C GLU A 530 1.99 8.10 -24.91
N LYS A 531 1.22 7.40 -25.76
CA LYS A 531 0.34 6.28 -25.36
C LYS A 531 1.02 4.96 -25.63
N ARG A 532 1.00 4.06 -24.67
CA ARG A 532 1.42 2.66 -24.88
C ARG A 532 0.31 1.89 -25.58
N ASN A 533 0.70 0.92 -26.41
CA ASN A 533 -0.26 -0.05 -26.92
C ASN A 533 -0.60 -1.07 -25.82
N SER A 534 -1.76 -1.72 -25.90
CA SER A 534 -2.24 -2.67 -24.88
C SER A 534 -1.29 -3.84 -24.59
N ALA A 535 -0.40 -4.20 -25.53
CA ALA A 535 0.65 -5.20 -25.30
C ALA A 535 1.94 -4.62 -24.68
N LEU A 536 1.99 -3.33 -24.36
CA LEU A 536 3.13 -2.58 -23.80
C LEU A 536 4.43 -2.67 -24.62
N THR A 537 4.36 -2.99 -25.90
CA THR A 537 5.54 -3.23 -26.76
C THR A 537 5.97 -2.00 -27.54
N SER A 538 5.08 -1.03 -27.74
CA SER A 538 5.34 0.18 -28.53
C SER A 538 4.58 1.38 -28.00
N SER A 539 5.04 2.58 -28.34
CA SER A 539 4.37 3.85 -28.05
C SER A 539 3.96 4.56 -29.33
N SER A 540 2.88 5.30 -29.26
CA SER A 540 2.47 6.32 -30.24
C SER A 540 2.54 7.69 -29.62
N THR A 541 3.01 8.69 -30.35
CA THR A 541 3.05 10.08 -29.87
C THR A 541 1.68 10.71 -30.06
N LEU A 542 1.04 11.13 -28.97
CA LEU A 542 -0.21 11.89 -28.99
C LEU A 542 0.04 13.39 -29.17
N MET A 543 1.05 13.92 -28.46
CA MET A 543 1.38 15.34 -28.46
C MET A 543 2.89 15.54 -28.52
N SER A 544 3.34 16.52 -29.33
CA SER A 544 4.73 16.97 -29.33
C SER A 544 4.77 18.48 -29.14
N PHE A 545 5.48 18.93 -28.14
CA PHE A 545 5.51 20.32 -27.70
C PHE A 545 6.56 21.16 -28.43
N ASN A 546 7.40 20.53 -29.25
CA ASN A 546 8.48 21.20 -30.00
C ASN A 546 7.98 22.31 -30.93
N LYS A 547 6.82 22.15 -31.56
CA LYS A 547 6.27 23.13 -32.50
C LYS A 547 5.93 24.49 -31.84
N TRP A 548 5.85 24.53 -30.52
CA TRP A 548 5.60 25.75 -29.74
C TRP A 548 6.82 26.21 -28.94
N ASN A 549 7.98 25.58 -29.15
CA ASN A 549 9.18 25.78 -28.33
C ASN A 549 8.97 25.57 -26.83
N ALA A 550 7.95 24.83 -26.44
CA ALA A 550 7.64 24.53 -25.07
C ALA A 550 8.65 23.55 -24.50
N GLN A 551 9.29 23.89 -23.40
CA GLN A 551 10.34 23.12 -22.74
C GLN A 551 9.92 22.64 -21.38
N SER A 552 10.46 21.49 -20.99
CA SER A 552 10.44 20.97 -19.62
C SER A 552 11.51 21.64 -18.74
N CYS A 553 11.44 21.41 -17.45
CA CYS A 553 12.39 21.85 -16.43
C CYS A 553 13.45 20.79 -16.09
N ASN A 554 14.33 21.14 -15.14
CA ASN A 554 15.24 20.20 -14.46
C ASN A 554 16.16 19.41 -15.40
N THR A 555 16.51 19.96 -16.54
CA THR A 555 17.49 19.49 -17.51
C THR A 555 17.28 18.03 -17.94
N THR A 556 18.15 17.12 -17.51
CA THR A 556 18.08 15.68 -17.87
C THR A 556 16.94 14.94 -17.18
N LYS A 557 16.34 15.50 -16.17
CA LYS A 557 15.15 14.92 -15.52
C LYS A 557 13.89 15.17 -16.35
N ALA A 558 13.88 16.24 -17.15
CA ALA A 558 12.84 16.60 -18.12
C ALA A 558 11.42 16.71 -17.55
N THR A 559 11.32 17.15 -16.30
CA THR A 559 10.03 17.28 -15.62
C THR A 559 9.22 18.47 -16.15
N PRO A 560 7.87 18.43 -16.14
CA PRO A 560 7.05 19.60 -16.35
C PRO A 560 7.32 20.68 -15.28
N CYS A 561 6.91 21.93 -15.52
CA CYS A 561 6.83 22.90 -14.41
C CYS A 561 5.79 22.48 -13.39
N LEU A 562 4.67 21.93 -13.87
CA LEU A 562 3.59 21.30 -13.10
C LEU A 562 2.73 20.45 -14.04
N THR A 563 2.20 19.33 -13.53
CA THR A 563 1.00 18.68 -14.06
C THR A 563 -0.06 18.66 -12.99
N ALA A 564 -1.28 19.07 -13.32
CA ALA A 564 -2.42 19.05 -12.39
C ALA A 564 -3.71 19.22 -13.16
N ASP A 565 -4.82 18.76 -12.59
CA ASP A 565 -6.18 19.06 -13.07
C ASP A 565 -6.58 20.49 -12.62
N ILE A 566 -6.12 21.47 -13.41
CA ILE A 566 -6.26 22.91 -13.07
C ILE A 566 -7.55 23.49 -13.68
N LEU A 567 -7.96 23.05 -14.87
CA LEU A 567 -9.07 23.58 -15.64
C LEU A 567 -9.76 22.48 -16.45
N GLY A 568 -10.93 22.76 -17.00
CA GLY A 568 -11.61 21.83 -17.89
C GLY A 568 -12.18 20.62 -17.19
N ASP A 569 -12.16 19.48 -17.86
CA ASP A 569 -12.58 18.22 -17.25
C ASP A 569 -11.44 17.57 -16.42
N TRP A 570 -11.65 16.39 -15.90
CA TRP A 570 -10.73 15.69 -15.00
C TRP A 570 -9.33 15.39 -15.53
N ARG A 571 -9.07 15.66 -16.82
CA ARG A 571 -7.75 15.42 -17.42
C ARG A 571 -6.79 16.54 -17.06
N GLU A 572 -5.53 16.14 -16.85
CA GLU A 572 -4.51 17.03 -16.31
C GLU A 572 -4.02 18.04 -17.35
N GLU A 573 -3.83 19.28 -16.93
CA GLU A 573 -3.06 20.27 -17.65
C GLU A 573 -1.57 20.08 -17.42
N ILE A 574 -0.78 20.56 -18.40
CA ILE A 574 0.68 20.58 -18.31
C ILE A 574 1.17 22.02 -18.43
N ILE A 575 1.92 22.47 -17.43
CA ILE A 575 2.64 23.75 -17.50
C ILE A 575 4.06 23.49 -18.00
N LEU A 576 4.39 24.12 -19.13
CA LEU A 576 5.72 24.19 -19.70
C LEU A 576 6.11 25.66 -19.86
N TRP A 577 7.36 25.95 -20.28
CA TRP A 577 7.79 27.32 -20.49
C TRP A 577 8.31 27.57 -21.90
N ASP A 578 8.18 28.81 -22.40
CA ASP A 578 8.59 29.21 -23.75
C ASP A 578 10.14 29.25 -23.84
N GLY A 579 10.69 28.29 -24.54
CA GLY A 579 12.14 28.12 -24.66
C GLY A 579 12.85 29.13 -25.52
N GLU A 580 12.13 29.97 -26.27
CA GLU A 580 12.76 31.04 -27.07
C GLU A 580 12.90 32.31 -26.25
N ASN A 581 11.82 32.70 -25.57
CA ASN A 581 11.78 33.98 -24.86
C ASN A 581 12.09 33.81 -23.37
N SER A 582 12.01 32.61 -22.85
CA SER A 582 12.25 32.21 -21.43
C SER A 582 11.44 32.99 -20.41
N SER A 583 10.28 33.53 -20.82
CA SER A 583 9.52 34.43 -19.98
C SER A 583 8.06 34.05 -19.80
N ASP A 584 7.48 33.24 -20.70
CA ASP A 584 6.08 32.87 -20.59
C ASP A 584 5.91 31.43 -20.16
N LEU A 585 4.88 31.16 -19.35
CA LEU A 585 4.36 29.82 -19.17
C LEU A 585 3.34 29.50 -20.27
N LEU A 586 3.31 28.21 -20.62
CA LEU A 586 2.37 27.65 -21.56
C LEU A 586 1.60 26.54 -20.83
N LEU A 587 0.36 26.82 -20.48
CA LEU A 587 -0.53 25.88 -19.81
C LEU A 587 -1.32 25.14 -20.89
N PHE A 588 -0.96 23.88 -21.16
CA PHE A 588 -1.57 23.03 -22.17
C PHE A 588 -2.74 22.25 -21.61
N THR A 589 -3.82 22.14 -22.37
CA THR A 589 -4.95 21.26 -22.11
C THR A 589 -5.21 20.37 -23.33
N THR A 590 -5.94 19.28 -23.13
CA THR A 590 -6.35 18.37 -24.20
C THR A 590 -7.64 18.82 -24.87
N THR A 591 -7.81 18.44 -26.15
CA THR A 591 -9.06 18.67 -26.90
C THR A 591 -9.65 17.36 -27.44
N ILE A 592 -9.19 16.23 -26.93
CA ILE A 592 -9.73 14.90 -27.24
C ILE A 592 -11.00 14.72 -26.42
N PRO A 593 -12.15 14.35 -27.01
CA PRO A 593 -13.35 14.09 -26.23
C PRO A 593 -13.18 12.92 -25.26
N SER A 594 -13.79 13.02 -24.07
CA SER A 594 -13.91 11.91 -23.12
C SER A 594 -15.39 11.64 -22.82
N GLU A 595 -15.76 10.38 -22.72
CA GLU A 595 -17.12 9.95 -22.35
C GLU A 595 -17.27 9.82 -20.83
N TYR A 596 -16.15 9.77 -20.10
CA TYR A 596 -16.12 9.55 -18.66
C TYR A 596 -16.33 10.84 -17.88
N ARG A 597 -17.20 10.78 -16.87
CA ARG A 597 -17.35 11.84 -15.89
C ARG A 597 -16.62 11.45 -14.63
N VAL A 598 -15.46 12.03 -14.43
CA VAL A 598 -14.66 11.92 -13.21
C VAL A 598 -14.72 13.27 -12.49
N PRO A 599 -14.93 13.31 -11.17
CA PRO A 599 -14.80 14.56 -10.41
C PRO A 599 -13.39 15.13 -10.56
N CYS A 600 -13.28 16.45 -10.44
CA CYS A 600 -12.00 17.15 -10.46
C CYS A 600 -11.00 16.47 -9.52
N LEU A 601 -9.85 16.05 -10.06
CA LEU A 601 -8.85 15.28 -9.32
C LEU A 601 -8.25 16.11 -8.17
N MET A 602 -8.26 17.44 -8.28
CA MET A 602 -7.84 18.33 -7.17
C MET A 602 -8.75 18.23 -5.94
N GLN A 603 -9.91 17.60 -6.06
CA GLN A 603 -10.79 17.29 -4.92
C GLN A 603 -10.60 15.86 -4.37
N ASP A 604 -9.70 15.05 -4.97
CA ASP A 604 -9.19 13.83 -4.35
C ASP A 604 -8.04 14.17 -3.40
N HIS A 605 -8.10 13.62 -2.19
CA HIS A 605 -7.15 13.98 -1.15
C HIS A 605 -5.70 13.60 -1.50
N ASN A 606 -5.45 12.34 -1.86
CA ASN A 606 -4.10 11.87 -2.18
C ASN A 606 -3.50 12.64 -3.37
N TYR A 607 -4.31 12.86 -4.40
CA TYR A 607 -3.92 13.62 -5.58
C TYR A 607 -3.57 15.08 -5.18
N ARG A 608 -4.41 15.75 -4.41
CA ARG A 608 -4.18 17.15 -4.01
C ARG A 608 -2.95 17.32 -3.12
N MET A 609 -2.70 16.39 -2.20
CA MET A 609 -1.45 16.36 -1.42
C MET A 609 -0.25 16.20 -2.36
N ALA A 610 -0.34 15.31 -3.34
CA ALA A 610 0.72 15.11 -4.32
C ALA A 610 1.01 16.36 -5.17
N ILE A 611 -0.01 17.13 -5.54
CA ILE A 611 0.19 18.41 -6.23
C ILE A 611 0.94 19.41 -5.33
N ALA A 612 0.67 19.44 -4.03
CA ALA A 612 1.37 20.34 -3.12
C ALA A 612 2.88 20.02 -3.01
N TRP A 613 3.26 18.72 -3.02
CA TRP A 613 4.66 18.31 -2.96
C TRP A 613 5.31 18.02 -4.33
N GLN A 614 4.61 18.12 -5.46
CA GLN A 614 5.17 17.82 -6.78
C GLN A 614 6.45 18.60 -7.10
N ASN A 615 6.59 19.84 -6.61
CA ASN A 615 7.75 20.69 -6.81
C ASN A 615 8.98 20.29 -5.96
N VAL A 616 8.89 19.24 -5.15
CA VAL A 616 9.90 18.90 -4.13
C VAL A 616 11.00 18.02 -4.73
N ALA A 617 12.24 18.44 -4.61
CA ALA A 617 13.47 17.73 -4.97
C ALA A 617 13.43 17.07 -6.37
N TYR A 618 13.23 15.77 -6.48
CA TYR A 618 13.04 15.08 -7.77
C TYR A 618 11.55 14.90 -8.03
N ASN A 619 10.94 15.91 -8.67
CA ASN A 619 9.51 15.93 -9.00
C ASN A 619 9.00 14.55 -9.43
N GLN A 620 7.88 14.12 -8.85
CA GLN A 620 7.17 12.88 -9.16
C GLN A 620 5.72 13.20 -9.53
N PRO A 621 5.09 12.41 -10.41
CA PRO A 621 3.68 12.60 -10.75
C PRO A 621 2.75 12.29 -9.57
N PRO A 622 1.58 12.94 -9.52
CA PRO A 622 0.55 12.59 -8.56
C PRO A 622 -0.10 11.24 -8.89
N HIS A 623 -0.66 10.56 -7.88
CA HIS A 623 -1.51 9.39 -8.01
C HIS A 623 -2.78 9.53 -7.19
N LEU A 624 -3.81 8.77 -7.55
CA LEU A 624 -5.07 8.72 -6.82
C LEU A 624 -5.01 7.72 -5.67
N GLY A 625 -5.82 7.93 -4.64
CA GLY A 625 -6.05 6.98 -3.56
C GLY A 625 -7.03 5.87 -3.91
N TYR A 626 -7.36 5.69 -5.19
CA TYR A 626 -8.26 4.67 -5.69
C TYR A 626 -7.96 4.31 -7.15
N TYR A 627 -8.30 3.10 -7.56
CA TYR A 627 -8.18 2.67 -8.94
C TYR A 627 -9.28 3.30 -9.81
N LEU A 628 -8.88 4.12 -10.79
CA LEU A 628 -9.80 4.96 -11.57
C LEU A 628 -10.83 4.13 -12.34
N ALA A 629 -10.39 3.06 -13.00
CA ALA A 629 -11.24 2.24 -13.82
C ALA A 629 -12.34 1.52 -13.02
N ASP A 630 -12.13 1.25 -11.74
CA ASP A 630 -13.15 0.64 -10.89
C ASP A 630 -14.28 1.61 -10.54
N ARG A 631 -13.98 2.91 -10.43
CA ARG A 631 -14.99 3.92 -10.06
C ARG A 631 -15.77 4.48 -11.23
N PHE A 632 -15.13 4.57 -12.40
CA PHE A 632 -15.68 5.36 -13.52
C PHE A 632 -15.81 4.58 -14.84
N SER A 633 -15.52 3.26 -14.84
CA SER A 633 -15.81 2.42 -16.00
C SER A 633 -17.31 2.42 -16.31
N ASN A 634 -17.66 2.57 -17.58
CA ASN A 634 -19.05 2.42 -18.05
C ASN A 634 -19.43 0.94 -18.28
N SER A 635 -18.46 0.03 -18.26
CA SER A 635 -18.67 -1.41 -18.43
C SER A 635 -18.77 -2.10 -17.07
N PRO A 636 -19.77 -3.00 -16.89
CA PRO A 636 -19.90 -3.75 -15.65
C PRO A 636 -18.64 -4.57 -15.37
N ARG A 637 -18.22 -4.60 -14.10
CA ARG A 637 -17.10 -5.44 -13.61
C ARG A 637 -17.49 -6.14 -12.33
N LEU A 638 -16.97 -7.37 -12.14
CA LEU A 638 -17.17 -8.19 -10.95
C LEU A 638 -15.82 -8.57 -10.36
N THR A 639 -15.63 -8.31 -9.08
CA THR A 639 -14.42 -8.68 -8.34
C THR A 639 -14.79 -9.43 -7.08
N ILE A 640 -14.09 -10.52 -6.75
CA ILE A 640 -14.22 -11.22 -5.48
C ILE A 640 -13.23 -10.61 -4.48
N LYS A 641 -13.72 -10.21 -3.32
CA LYS A 641 -12.91 -9.66 -2.22
C LYS A 641 -12.56 -10.73 -1.18
N SER A 642 -13.48 -11.66 -0.92
CA SER A 642 -13.23 -12.78 -0.01
C SER A 642 -14.05 -14.02 -0.40
N GLY A 643 -13.64 -15.17 0.09
CA GLY A 643 -14.26 -16.45 -0.18
C GLY A 643 -13.73 -17.14 -1.44
N SER A 644 -13.93 -18.45 -1.53
CA SER A 644 -13.46 -19.24 -2.66
C SER A 644 -14.52 -19.37 -3.74
N VAL A 645 -14.15 -19.11 -4.99
CA VAL A 645 -15.01 -19.31 -6.17
C VAL A 645 -15.27 -20.79 -6.48
N LYS A 646 -14.55 -21.71 -5.83
CA LYS A 646 -14.78 -23.16 -5.92
C LYS A 646 -14.87 -23.72 -4.51
N GLN A 647 -16.03 -24.23 -4.16
CA GLN A 647 -16.29 -24.78 -2.83
C GLN A 647 -16.76 -26.22 -2.89
N LEU A 648 -16.36 -27.03 -1.91
CA LEU A 648 -16.84 -28.38 -1.67
C LEU A 648 -17.49 -28.42 -0.29
N ILE A 649 -18.80 -28.68 -0.23
CA ILE A 649 -19.62 -28.54 0.97
C ILE A 649 -20.44 -29.80 1.17
N GLU A 650 -20.62 -30.23 2.43
CA GLU A 650 -21.62 -31.27 2.75
C GLU A 650 -23.03 -30.68 2.76
N VAL A 651 -23.99 -31.40 2.27
CA VAL A 651 -25.41 -30.98 2.27
C VAL A 651 -25.87 -30.64 3.70
N GLY A 652 -26.43 -29.46 3.88
CA GLY A 652 -26.89 -28.96 5.18
C GLY A 652 -25.82 -28.23 6.02
N ASP A 653 -24.59 -28.08 5.51
CA ASP A 653 -23.59 -27.21 6.10
C ASP A 653 -23.51 -25.88 5.31
N PRO A 654 -23.20 -24.74 5.93
CA PRO A 654 -23.14 -23.45 5.25
C PRO A 654 -21.95 -23.39 4.29
N ILE A 655 -22.08 -22.65 3.19
CA ILE A 655 -20.95 -22.28 2.35
C ILE A 655 -20.06 -21.26 3.08
N GLN A 656 -18.80 -21.16 2.69
CA GLN A 656 -17.99 -20.00 3.02
C GLN A 656 -18.55 -18.80 2.27
N ASP A 657 -18.86 -17.73 2.98
CA ASP A 657 -19.39 -16.52 2.35
C ASP A 657 -18.44 -15.99 1.28
N ILE A 658 -18.99 -15.66 0.12
CA ILE A 658 -18.26 -15.06 -0.99
C ILE A 658 -18.71 -13.60 -1.04
N THR A 659 -17.79 -12.68 -0.77
CA THR A 659 -18.04 -11.25 -0.88
C THR A 659 -17.31 -10.66 -2.06
N GLY A 660 -17.87 -9.62 -2.65
CA GLY A 660 -17.26 -8.97 -3.80
C GLY A 660 -17.84 -7.60 -4.11
N GLN A 661 -17.33 -7.02 -5.17
CA GLN A 661 -17.71 -5.72 -5.69
C GLN A 661 -18.23 -5.85 -7.13
N ALA A 662 -19.37 -5.27 -7.40
CA ALA A 662 -19.94 -5.11 -8.73
C ALA A 662 -19.92 -3.63 -9.10
N ILE A 663 -19.12 -3.26 -10.09
CA ILE A 663 -18.87 -1.88 -10.50
C ILE A 663 -19.64 -1.60 -11.79
N ALA A 664 -20.10 -0.37 -12.00
CA ALA A 664 -20.92 0.05 -13.15
C ALA A 664 -22.10 -0.90 -13.39
N THR A 665 -22.71 -1.44 -12.31
CA THR A 665 -23.72 -2.49 -12.37
C THR A 665 -25.05 -1.98 -11.84
N ASN A 666 -26.06 -1.99 -12.71
CA ASN A 666 -27.42 -1.63 -12.35
C ASN A 666 -28.18 -2.83 -11.75
N THR A 667 -27.89 -4.03 -12.21
CA THR A 667 -28.47 -5.27 -11.70
C THR A 667 -27.43 -6.39 -11.65
N LEU A 668 -27.43 -7.15 -10.56
CA LEU A 668 -26.62 -8.35 -10.40
C LEU A 668 -27.54 -9.56 -10.17
N VAL A 669 -27.40 -10.59 -10.98
CA VAL A 669 -28.19 -11.82 -10.92
C VAL A 669 -27.27 -13.03 -10.83
N ALA A 670 -27.57 -13.98 -9.95
CA ALA A 670 -26.90 -15.27 -9.88
C ALA A 670 -27.79 -16.34 -10.52
N ASN A 671 -27.30 -17.02 -11.55
CA ASN A 671 -27.97 -18.14 -12.19
C ASN A 671 -27.30 -19.44 -11.79
N GLY A 672 -28.07 -20.49 -11.53
CA GLY A 672 -27.56 -21.82 -11.19
C GLY A 672 -27.22 -22.01 -9.71
N MET A 673 -27.67 -21.12 -8.83
CA MET A 673 -27.49 -21.24 -7.37
C MET A 673 -28.14 -22.51 -6.80
N PRO A 674 -27.52 -23.20 -5.83
CA PRO A 674 -28.20 -24.25 -5.10
C PRO A 674 -29.32 -23.70 -4.21
N ASP A 675 -30.38 -24.50 -4.01
CA ASP A 675 -31.45 -24.13 -3.07
C ASP A 675 -30.86 -23.96 -1.65
N GLY A 676 -31.23 -22.85 -1.00
CA GLY A 676 -30.75 -22.47 0.33
C GLY A 676 -29.53 -21.54 0.33
N VAL A 677 -28.95 -21.22 -0.84
CA VAL A 677 -27.90 -20.21 -1.01
C VAL A 677 -28.49 -18.99 -1.73
N THR A 678 -28.13 -17.79 -1.30
CA THR A 678 -28.68 -16.55 -1.80
C THR A 678 -27.60 -15.54 -2.14
N LEU A 679 -27.90 -14.66 -3.10
CA LEU A 679 -27.13 -13.47 -3.43
C LEU A 679 -27.81 -12.25 -2.79
N ASP A 680 -27.08 -11.50 -2.02
CA ASP A 680 -27.44 -10.15 -1.56
C ASP A 680 -26.58 -9.13 -2.31
N PHE A 681 -27.20 -8.10 -2.88
CA PHE A 681 -26.54 -7.07 -3.67
C PHE A 681 -27.03 -5.69 -3.30
N ASN A 682 -26.12 -4.82 -2.90
CA ASN A 682 -26.40 -3.43 -2.59
C ASN A 682 -26.02 -2.56 -3.80
N ASP A 683 -27.02 -2.08 -4.52
CA ASP A 683 -26.89 -1.30 -5.75
C ASP A 683 -26.26 0.10 -5.54
N ASN A 684 -26.31 0.64 -4.31
CA ASN A 684 -25.70 1.94 -4.01
C ASN A 684 -24.18 1.84 -3.73
N THR A 685 -23.76 0.73 -3.13
CA THR A 685 -22.34 0.51 -2.80
C THR A 685 -21.65 -0.43 -3.78
N GLY A 686 -22.42 -1.17 -4.59
CA GLY A 686 -21.91 -2.21 -5.46
C GLY A 686 -21.45 -3.48 -4.73
N VAL A 687 -21.54 -3.55 -3.41
CA VAL A 687 -21.11 -4.73 -2.64
C VAL A 687 -22.11 -5.86 -2.80
N PHE A 688 -21.62 -7.07 -3.02
CA PHE A 688 -22.44 -8.27 -3.02
C PHE A 688 -21.92 -9.34 -2.08
N THR A 689 -22.83 -10.18 -1.58
CA THR A 689 -22.51 -11.34 -0.75
C THR A 689 -23.31 -12.55 -1.21
N ILE A 690 -22.62 -13.68 -1.39
CA ILE A 690 -23.26 -14.99 -1.60
C ILE A 690 -23.06 -15.79 -0.34
N SER A 691 -24.15 -16.21 0.28
CA SER A 691 -24.14 -16.94 1.55
C SER A 691 -25.31 -17.90 1.65
N GLY A 692 -25.26 -18.84 2.57
CA GLY A 692 -26.37 -19.75 2.85
C GLY A 692 -25.96 -21.19 3.01
N THR A 693 -26.97 -22.10 3.07
CA THR A 693 -26.79 -23.52 3.34
C THR A 693 -27.50 -24.33 2.24
N PRO A 694 -26.75 -25.03 1.37
CA PRO A 694 -27.35 -25.82 0.31
C PRO A 694 -28.11 -27.01 0.87
N THR A 695 -29.29 -27.30 0.29
CA THR A 695 -30.20 -28.32 0.77
C THR A 695 -30.22 -29.61 -0.07
N GLU A 696 -29.62 -29.60 -1.26
CA GLU A 696 -29.58 -30.72 -2.18
C GLU A 696 -28.17 -31.01 -2.69
N ILE A 697 -27.86 -32.29 -2.87
CA ILE A 697 -26.58 -32.77 -3.43
C ILE A 697 -26.51 -32.42 -4.91
N GLY A 698 -25.38 -31.91 -5.38
CA GLY A 698 -25.16 -31.60 -6.78
C GLY A 698 -23.90 -30.78 -7.02
N THR A 699 -23.52 -30.67 -8.27
CA THR A 699 -22.54 -29.71 -8.72
C THR A 699 -23.29 -28.51 -9.32
N TYR A 700 -23.11 -27.35 -8.75
CA TYR A 700 -23.78 -26.13 -9.16
C TYR A 700 -22.75 -25.19 -9.79
N ASP A 701 -22.84 -25.04 -11.11
CA ASP A 701 -22.09 -24.00 -11.82
C ASP A 701 -22.94 -22.71 -11.78
N VAL A 702 -22.48 -21.77 -10.98
CA VAL A 702 -23.18 -20.53 -10.72
C VAL A 702 -22.56 -19.43 -11.59
N THR A 703 -23.40 -18.76 -12.39
CA THR A 703 -22.98 -17.61 -13.20
C THR A 703 -23.55 -16.36 -12.59
N LEU A 704 -22.68 -15.48 -12.06
CA LEU A 704 -23.05 -14.10 -11.74
C LEU A 704 -23.10 -13.30 -13.05
N VAL A 705 -24.19 -12.58 -13.30
CA VAL A 705 -24.35 -11.70 -14.45
C VAL A 705 -24.59 -10.29 -13.93
N ALA A 706 -23.63 -9.41 -14.11
CA ALA A 706 -23.76 -7.98 -13.87
C ALA A 706 -24.18 -7.28 -15.15
N THR A 707 -25.25 -6.49 -15.08
CA THR A 707 -25.75 -5.70 -16.22
C THR A 707 -25.67 -4.23 -15.87
N GLY A 708 -24.96 -3.47 -16.69
CA GLY A 708 -24.79 -2.02 -16.58
C GLY A 708 -25.67 -1.22 -17.54
N GLU A 709 -25.21 -0.01 -17.87
CA GLU A 709 -25.89 0.86 -18.84
C GLU A 709 -25.86 0.24 -20.25
N GLU A 710 -26.81 0.62 -21.09
CA GLU A 710 -26.99 0.11 -22.47
C GLU A 710 -27.07 -1.43 -22.57
N ASN A 711 -27.38 -2.12 -21.45
CA ASN A 711 -27.35 -3.59 -21.32
C ASN A 711 -25.97 -4.23 -21.54
N ALA A 712 -24.91 -3.50 -21.27
CA ALA A 712 -23.57 -4.11 -21.18
C ALA A 712 -23.56 -5.17 -20.08
N GLU A 713 -22.99 -6.35 -20.34
CA GLU A 713 -22.94 -7.46 -19.40
C GLU A 713 -21.54 -7.92 -19.13
N THR A 714 -21.28 -8.28 -17.87
CA THR A 714 -20.11 -9.03 -17.46
C THR A 714 -20.52 -10.26 -16.68
N ARG A 715 -19.72 -11.33 -16.72
CA ARG A 715 -20.04 -12.62 -16.11
C ARG A 715 -18.87 -13.13 -15.28
N LEU A 716 -19.20 -13.75 -14.13
CA LEU A 716 -18.24 -14.43 -13.27
C LEU A 716 -18.78 -15.83 -12.94
N GLU A 717 -17.94 -16.84 -13.10
CA GLU A 717 -18.31 -18.23 -12.89
C GLU A 717 -17.81 -18.70 -11.51
N LEU A 718 -18.70 -19.35 -10.77
CA LEU A 718 -18.41 -20.00 -9.48
C LEU A 718 -18.84 -21.47 -9.57
N THR A 719 -18.21 -22.34 -8.80
CA THR A 719 -18.63 -23.74 -8.69
C THR A 719 -18.84 -24.11 -7.22
N ILE A 720 -20.04 -24.56 -6.87
CA ILE A 720 -20.38 -25.08 -5.53
C ILE A 720 -20.70 -26.57 -5.66
N ASN A 721 -19.80 -27.42 -5.17
CA ASN A 721 -19.98 -28.85 -5.12
C ASN A 721 -20.59 -29.24 -3.77
N VAL A 722 -21.84 -29.68 -3.80
CA VAL A 722 -22.55 -30.18 -2.61
C VAL A 722 -22.53 -31.71 -2.63
N VAL A 723 -21.89 -32.31 -1.64
CA VAL A 723 -21.76 -33.76 -1.51
C VAL A 723 -22.64 -34.30 -0.38
N ALA A 724 -22.85 -35.59 -0.38
CA ALA A 724 -23.60 -36.25 0.68
C ALA A 724 -22.88 -36.09 2.02
N LYS A 725 -23.63 -35.83 3.08
CA LYS A 725 -23.10 -35.78 4.44
C LYS A 725 -22.59 -37.17 4.85
N VAL A 726 -21.31 -37.20 5.26
CA VAL A 726 -20.70 -38.43 5.73
C VAL A 726 -21.12 -38.67 7.20
N ASN A 727 -21.69 -39.81 7.46
CA ASN A 727 -22.02 -40.22 8.80
C ASN A 727 -20.78 -40.80 9.48
N LEU A 728 -20.10 -40.02 10.27
CA LEU A 728 -18.93 -40.43 11.03
C LEU A 728 -19.37 -41.16 12.31
N VAL A 729 -19.07 -42.44 12.42
CA VAL A 729 -19.38 -43.26 13.60
C VAL A 729 -18.12 -43.35 14.47
N PRO A 730 -18.12 -42.87 15.72
CA PRO A 730 -16.95 -42.97 16.58
C PRO A 730 -16.57 -44.40 16.90
N LEU A 731 -15.31 -44.76 16.64
CA LEU A 731 -14.70 -46.05 16.97
C LEU A 731 -13.82 -45.95 18.21
N ALA A 732 -13.13 -44.83 18.40
CA ALA A 732 -12.39 -44.52 19.61
C ALA A 732 -12.41 -42.97 19.83
N ARG A 733 -12.35 -42.57 21.13
CA ARG A 733 -12.29 -41.20 21.55
C ARG A 733 -11.48 -41.04 22.81
N TYR A 734 -10.37 -40.28 22.73
CA TYR A 734 -9.49 -39.98 23.84
C TYR A 734 -9.37 -38.45 23.97
N ARG A 735 -9.99 -37.89 25.00
CA ARG A 735 -9.89 -36.46 25.32
C ARG A 735 -8.86 -36.16 26.39
N PHE A 736 -8.25 -37.18 26.96
CA PHE A 736 -7.19 -37.08 27.97
C PHE A 736 -7.51 -36.24 29.21
N GLU A 737 -8.79 -36.11 29.59
CA GLU A 737 -9.22 -35.32 30.76
C GLU A 737 -8.76 -35.93 32.08
N THR A 738 -8.54 -37.22 32.14
CA THR A 738 -8.04 -37.96 33.32
C THR A 738 -6.95 -38.93 32.96
N LEU A 739 -5.95 -39.05 33.84
CA LEU A 739 -4.82 -39.96 33.67
C LEU A 739 -4.47 -40.59 35.01
N GLY A 740 -4.39 -41.94 35.04
CA GLY A 740 -3.88 -42.73 36.16
C GLY A 740 -2.96 -43.80 35.62
N GLU A 741 -3.13 -45.07 36.08
CA GLU A 741 -2.53 -46.23 35.43
C GLU A 741 -3.17 -46.48 34.05
N THR A 742 -4.37 -45.93 33.84
CA THR A 742 -5.13 -45.94 32.58
C THR A 742 -5.72 -44.55 32.30
N THR A 743 -6.08 -44.34 31.01
CA THR A 743 -6.92 -43.22 30.56
C THR A 743 -8.15 -43.79 29.82
N PRO A 744 -9.35 -43.26 30.02
CA PRO A 744 -10.55 -43.79 29.39
C PRO A 744 -10.55 -43.56 27.86
N ASN A 745 -11.04 -44.59 27.11
CA ASN A 745 -11.57 -44.38 25.79
C ASN A 745 -13.09 -44.22 25.94
N GLU A 746 -13.60 -43.06 25.65
CA GLU A 746 -15.01 -42.71 25.89
C GLU A 746 -16.01 -43.57 25.09
N ILE A 747 -15.54 -44.36 24.10
CA ILE A 747 -16.36 -45.26 23.30
C ILE A 747 -16.38 -46.67 23.90
N GLU A 748 -15.20 -47.26 24.23
CA GLU A 748 -15.12 -48.58 24.81
C GLU A 748 -13.78 -48.85 25.48
N GLY A 749 -13.81 -49.11 26.80
CA GLY A 749 -12.62 -49.52 27.57
C GLY A 749 -11.67 -48.37 27.91
N GLU A 750 -10.40 -48.72 28.06
CA GLU A 750 -9.37 -47.77 28.50
C GLU A 750 -7.99 -48.15 27.93
N ALA A 751 -7.13 -47.16 27.76
CA ALA A 751 -5.73 -47.39 27.41
C ALA A 751 -4.85 -47.38 28.65
N THR A 752 -3.99 -48.40 28.77
CA THR A 752 -3.02 -48.57 29.87
C THR A 752 -1.80 -47.69 29.58
N VAL A 753 -1.39 -46.94 30.56
CA VAL A 753 -0.14 -46.16 30.51
C VAL A 753 1.04 -47.08 30.71
N THR A 754 2.00 -47.08 29.80
CA THR A 754 3.22 -47.88 29.86
C THR A 754 4.43 -46.92 29.94
N GLY A 755 5.20 -47.04 30.98
CA GLY A 755 6.32 -46.12 31.30
C GLY A 755 6.02 -45.22 32.50
N SER A 756 6.91 -44.32 32.84
CA SER A 756 6.83 -43.55 34.07
C SER A 756 6.65 -42.03 33.90
N SER A 757 6.43 -41.52 32.67
CA SER A 757 6.54 -40.08 32.38
C SER A 757 5.36 -39.53 31.57
N ALA A 758 4.16 -40.09 31.70
CA ALA A 758 2.94 -39.49 31.17
C ALA A 758 2.33 -38.55 32.23
N THR A 759 1.97 -37.35 31.80
CA THR A 759 1.31 -36.35 32.65
C THR A 759 0.19 -35.67 31.89
N LEU A 760 -0.71 -34.98 32.58
CA LEU A 760 -1.66 -34.08 31.98
C LEU A 760 -1.10 -32.68 31.99
N VAL A 761 -1.34 -31.98 30.89
CA VAL A 761 -1.05 -30.55 30.70
C VAL A 761 -2.28 -29.86 30.11
N LYS A 762 -2.27 -28.54 30.02
CA LYS A 762 -3.36 -27.83 29.33
C LYS A 762 -3.39 -28.21 27.85
N GLY A 763 -4.55 -28.66 27.38
CA GLY A 763 -4.81 -29.11 26.02
C GLY A 763 -5.38 -28.01 25.12
N VAL A 764 -5.78 -28.42 23.93
CA VAL A 764 -6.59 -27.61 23.01
C VAL A 764 -7.99 -27.43 23.61
N GLU A 765 -8.56 -28.52 24.15
CA GLU A 765 -9.76 -28.49 24.97
C GLU A 765 -9.46 -29.22 26.29
N GLY A 766 -9.69 -28.56 27.44
CA GLY A 766 -9.41 -29.19 28.74
C GLY A 766 -7.95 -29.58 28.96
N ASN A 767 -7.68 -30.87 29.17
CA ASN A 767 -6.36 -31.44 29.40
C ASN A 767 -5.86 -32.25 28.19
N ALA A 768 -4.56 -32.21 27.96
CA ALA A 768 -3.84 -33.01 26.98
C ALA A 768 -2.89 -34.04 27.62
N LEU A 769 -2.62 -35.12 26.91
CA LEU A 769 -1.60 -36.12 27.26
C LEU A 769 -0.21 -35.61 26.89
N SER A 770 0.68 -35.44 27.87
CA SER A 770 2.09 -35.12 27.64
C SER A 770 2.96 -36.39 27.82
N LEU A 771 3.74 -36.70 26.79
CA LEU A 771 4.66 -37.85 26.72
C LEU A 771 6.10 -37.39 26.66
N ALA A 772 6.92 -37.78 27.64
CA ALA A 772 8.34 -37.38 27.74
C ALA A 772 9.30 -38.27 26.91
N GLY A 773 8.78 -39.17 26.09
CA GLY A 773 9.53 -40.17 25.34
C GLY A 773 9.78 -41.46 26.14
N GLY A 774 9.62 -42.60 25.51
CA GLY A 774 9.64 -43.92 26.16
C GLY A 774 8.41 -44.27 26.98
N THR A 775 7.45 -43.39 27.07
CA THR A 775 6.10 -43.62 27.61
C THR A 775 5.10 -43.61 26.45
N TYR A 776 4.15 -44.50 26.49
CA TYR A 776 3.10 -44.65 25.50
C TYR A 776 1.84 -45.20 26.12
N LEU A 777 0.70 -45.06 25.45
CA LEU A 777 -0.55 -45.68 25.87
C LEU A 777 -0.86 -46.87 24.99
N LYS A 778 -1.43 -47.93 25.60
CA LYS A 778 -1.75 -49.15 24.92
C LYS A 778 -3.17 -49.59 25.27
N GLN A 779 -4.05 -49.62 24.29
CA GLN A 779 -5.37 -50.22 24.42
C GLN A 779 -5.42 -51.56 23.72
N LYS A 780 -5.91 -52.59 24.41
CA LYS A 780 -6.15 -53.89 23.80
C LYS A 780 -7.19 -53.77 22.70
N ALA A 781 -7.02 -54.61 21.69
CA ALA A 781 -7.98 -54.75 20.61
C ALA A 781 -9.39 -55.00 21.14
N TYR A 782 -10.37 -54.37 20.52
CA TYR A 782 -11.77 -54.55 20.73
C TYR A 782 -12.51 -54.48 19.38
N ASP A 783 -13.74 -54.94 19.30
CA ASP A 783 -14.39 -55.16 18.01
C ASP A 783 -14.62 -53.88 17.20
N LYS A 784 -14.88 -52.78 17.84
CA LYS A 784 -15.13 -51.49 17.15
C LYS A 784 -13.90 -50.88 16.52
N ILE A 785 -12.70 -51.05 17.15
CA ILE A 785 -11.45 -50.43 16.67
C ILE A 785 -10.79 -51.21 15.51
N GLN A 786 -11.43 -52.26 15.01
CA GLN A 786 -10.95 -53.02 13.85
C GLN A 786 -11.20 -52.21 12.59
N LEU A 787 -10.14 -51.81 11.90
CA LEU A 787 -10.23 -50.94 10.72
C LEU A 787 -10.51 -51.74 9.42
N GLY A 788 -9.91 -52.94 9.30
CA GLY A 788 -10.23 -53.85 8.20
C GLY A 788 -10.16 -53.20 6.80
N ASP A 789 -11.26 -53.28 6.08
CA ASP A 789 -11.47 -52.69 4.75
C ASP A 789 -12.37 -51.42 4.78
N ARG A 790 -12.69 -50.95 5.97
CA ARG A 790 -13.55 -49.78 6.17
C ARG A 790 -12.92 -48.48 5.69
N ASP A 791 -13.79 -47.57 5.29
CA ASP A 791 -13.43 -46.14 5.28
C ASP A 791 -13.28 -45.68 6.72
N PHE A 792 -12.23 -44.94 7.03
CA PHE A 792 -12.02 -44.44 8.37
C PHE A 792 -11.27 -43.10 8.37
N THR A 793 -11.47 -42.36 9.46
CA THR A 793 -10.77 -41.13 9.72
C THR A 793 -10.12 -41.18 11.09
N ILE A 794 -8.86 -40.78 11.17
CA ILE A 794 -8.12 -40.58 12.43
C ILE A 794 -7.82 -39.10 12.53
N GLU A 795 -8.22 -38.48 13.61
CA GLU A 795 -8.08 -37.05 13.91
C GLU A 795 -7.38 -36.86 15.25
N LEU A 796 -6.43 -35.95 15.33
CA LEU A 796 -5.79 -35.58 16.61
C LEU A 796 -5.15 -34.19 16.54
N TRP A 797 -5.01 -33.60 17.70
CA TRP A 797 -4.12 -32.45 17.90
C TRP A 797 -2.80 -32.91 18.50
N PHE A 798 -1.70 -32.33 18.05
CA PHE A 798 -0.38 -32.59 18.62
C PHE A 798 0.45 -31.32 18.78
N LYS A 799 1.39 -31.39 19.73
CA LYS A 799 2.39 -30.33 19.95
C LYS A 799 3.73 -30.99 20.26
N SER A 800 4.75 -30.74 19.43
CA SER A 800 6.03 -31.42 19.57
C SER A 800 7.18 -30.64 18.93
N THR A 801 8.41 -30.96 19.40
CA THR A 801 9.67 -30.56 18.76
C THR A 801 10.55 -31.77 18.42
N THR A 802 9.94 -32.97 18.36
CA THR A 802 10.68 -34.21 18.11
C THR A 802 11.08 -34.33 16.63
N SER A 803 12.18 -35.04 16.34
CA SER A 803 12.69 -35.20 14.97
C SER A 803 12.24 -36.46 14.26
N ALA A 804 11.76 -37.47 15.01
CA ALA A 804 11.22 -38.73 14.47
C ALA A 804 10.40 -39.44 15.55
N ALA A 805 9.19 -39.88 15.21
CA ALA A 805 8.34 -40.62 16.15
C ALA A 805 7.09 -41.20 15.49
N TYR A 806 6.51 -42.25 16.09
CA TYR A 806 5.11 -42.66 15.81
C TYR A 806 4.17 -41.97 16.79
N MET A 807 3.23 -41.20 16.24
CA MET A 807 2.14 -40.63 17.04
C MET A 807 1.11 -41.66 17.39
N LEU A 808 0.82 -42.55 16.42
CA LEU A 808 -0.16 -43.59 16.56
C LEU A 808 0.24 -44.78 15.71
N HIS A 809 -0.01 -46.00 16.21
CA HIS A 809 0.16 -47.23 15.47
C HIS A 809 -0.82 -48.30 15.93
N LYS A 810 -1.41 -49.00 14.97
CA LYS A 810 -2.26 -50.16 15.21
C LYS A 810 -1.91 -51.25 14.23
N GLY A 811 -1.64 -52.45 14.74
CA GLY A 811 -1.30 -53.61 13.92
C GLY A 811 0.05 -54.21 14.21
N SER A 812 0.48 -55.15 13.35
CA SER A 812 1.73 -55.88 13.48
C SER A 812 2.66 -55.58 12.30
N LEU A 813 3.95 -55.37 12.59
CA LEU A 813 5.00 -55.33 11.58
C LEU A 813 5.44 -56.74 11.22
N GLY A 814 5.42 -57.11 9.94
CA GLY A 814 5.97 -58.31 9.42
C GLY A 814 7.48 -58.27 9.21
N ALA A 815 8.15 -59.40 9.18
CA ALA A 815 9.57 -59.47 8.89
C ALA A 815 9.80 -59.56 7.37
N ASN A 816 10.08 -58.45 6.71
CA ASN A 816 10.60 -58.33 5.34
C ASN A 816 9.64 -58.73 4.20
N SER A 817 9.30 -57.80 3.36
CA SER A 817 8.79 -58.17 2.07
C SER A 817 9.58 -57.51 0.94
N SER A 818 9.76 -58.19 -0.18
CA SER A 818 10.32 -57.67 -1.41
C SER A 818 9.43 -56.63 -2.09
N THR A 819 8.22 -56.40 -1.60
CA THR A 819 7.21 -55.45 -2.10
C THR A 819 7.19 -54.15 -1.31
N GLY A 820 7.95 -54.01 -0.22
CA GLY A 820 7.91 -52.86 0.69
C GLY A 820 6.79 -52.96 1.73
N ALA A 821 5.88 -53.94 1.63
CA ALA A 821 4.86 -54.27 2.62
C ALA A 821 5.51 -55.06 3.80
N THR A 822 5.24 -54.63 5.03
CA THR A 822 5.92 -55.16 6.23
C THR A 822 4.96 -55.50 7.34
N GLY A 823 3.76 -56.00 7.00
CA GLY A 823 2.80 -56.45 7.99
C GLY A 823 1.38 -55.98 7.76
N ASN A 824 0.55 -56.05 8.79
CA ASN A 824 -0.83 -55.56 8.74
C ASN A 824 -0.98 -54.46 9.76
N TRP A 825 -0.93 -53.19 9.30
CA TRP A 825 -0.93 -52.05 10.22
C TRP A 825 -1.45 -50.80 9.59
N VAL A 826 -1.81 -49.85 10.47
CA VAL A 826 -2.03 -48.44 10.18
C VAL A 826 -1.21 -47.60 11.13
N GLY A 827 -0.64 -46.52 10.66
CA GLY A 827 0.19 -45.66 11.53
C GLY A 827 0.35 -44.22 11.01
N ILE A 828 0.63 -43.36 11.97
CA ILE A 828 0.99 -41.93 11.73
C ILE A 828 2.40 -41.76 12.26
N GLU A 829 3.35 -41.49 11.37
CA GLU A 829 4.78 -41.39 11.66
C GLU A 829 5.32 -40.02 11.21
N TYR A 830 6.11 -39.35 12.04
CA TYR A 830 6.99 -38.26 11.62
C TYR A 830 8.41 -38.75 11.46
N LYS A 831 8.96 -38.52 10.26
CA LYS A 831 10.33 -38.99 9.95
C LYS A 831 10.94 -38.22 8.79
N ASN A 832 12.22 -37.83 8.96
CA ASN A 832 12.97 -37.12 7.92
C ASN A 832 12.29 -35.83 7.42
N GLY A 833 11.64 -35.09 8.31
CA GLY A 833 10.93 -33.83 7.96
C GLY A 833 9.55 -34.03 7.37
N ASN A 834 9.06 -35.27 7.22
CA ASN A 834 7.75 -35.56 6.66
C ASN A 834 6.84 -36.22 7.71
N LEU A 835 5.60 -35.77 7.77
CA LEU A 835 4.50 -36.48 8.40
C LEU A 835 3.94 -37.46 7.40
N ARG A 836 3.69 -38.71 7.86
CA ARG A 836 3.27 -39.81 7.02
C ARG A 836 2.08 -40.52 7.63
N PHE A 837 1.08 -40.78 6.82
CA PHE A 837 -0.04 -41.65 7.10
C PHE A 837 0.07 -42.88 6.20
N ALA A 838 0.25 -44.04 6.79
CA ALA A 838 0.47 -45.27 6.02
C ALA A 838 -0.45 -46.39 6.46
N ILE A 839 -0.82 -47.21 5.47
CA ILE A 839 -1.57 -48.46 5.63
C ILE A 839 -0.80 -49.56 4.94
N ASP A 840 -0.75 -50.76 5.57
CA ASP A 840 -0.09 -51.93 5.07
C ASP A 840 -1.00 -53.18 5.31
N ASP A 841 -1.26 -53.96 4.28
CA ASP A 841 -2.06 -55.20 4.34
C ASP A 841 -1.23 -56.45 4.15
N ASP A 842 0.10 -56.37 4.36
CA ASP A 842 1.12 -57.40 4.14
C ASP A 842 1.32 -57.79 2.67
N LYS A 843 0.61 -57.17 1.72
CA LYS A 843 0.76 -57.36 0.28
C LYS A 843 1.12 -56.07 -0.41
N GLN A 844 0.47 -55.02 0.00
CA GLN A 844 0.65 -53.65 -0.51
C GLN A 844 0.78 -52.69 0.65
N LYS A 845 1.61 -51.66 0.47
CA LYS A 845 1.69 -50.50 1.35
C LYS A 845 1.29 -49.29 0.59
N SER A 846 0.41 -48.45 1.12
CA SER A 846 0.06 -47.13 0.63
C SER A 846 0.43 -46.09 1.69
N GLU A 847 0.95 -44.96 1.26
CA GLU A 847 1.46 -43.93 2.16
C GLU A 847 1.15 -42.50 1.58
N ALA A 848 0.36 -41.73 2.28
CA ALA A 848 0.23 -40.30 2.07
C ALA A 848 1.29 -39.57 2.94
N SER A 849 2.03 -38.61 2.34
CA SER A 849 3.17 -37.96 2.99
C SER A 849 3.21 -36.49 2.67
N ALA A 850 3.53 -35.70 3.68
CA ALA A 850 3.68 -34.23 3.54
C ALA A 850 4.92 -33.72 4.27
N ALA A 851 5.57 -32.68 3.72
CA ALA A 851 6.59 -31.94 4.44
C ALA A 851 5.92 -31.27 5.65
N ALA A 852 6.46 -31.47 6.85
CA ALA A 852 5.83 -31.03 8.10
C ALA A 852 6.86 -30.58 9.15
N SER A 853 8.07 -30.19 8.73
CA SER A 853 9.09 -29.69 9.67
C SER A 853 8.64 -28.45 10.43
N GLU A 854 7.80 -27.63 9.83
CA GLU A 854 7.25 -26.40 10.42
C GLU A 854 6.18 -26.69 11.49
N CYS A 855 5.52 -27.85 11.42
CA CYS A 855 4.53 -28.28 12.41
C CYS A 855 5.14 -28.92 13.68
N PHE A 856 6.46 -29.06 13.73
CA PHE A 856 7.18 -29.57 14.92
C PHE A 856 7.93 -28.43 15.63
N ASP A 857 7.30 -27.30 15.73
CA ASP A 857 7.80 -26.01 16.28
C ASP A 857 7.50 -25.83 17.78
N GLY A 858 6.70 -26.75 18.37
CA GLY A 858 6.27 -26.65 19.76
C GLY A 858 4.95 -25.94 19.99
N THR A 859 4.20 -25.67 18.92
CA THR A 859 2.82 -25.18 18.97
C THR A 859 1.82 -26.30 18.65
N TRP A 860 0.53 -26.06 18.83
CA TRP A 860 -0.54 -27.03 18.54
C TRP A 860 -0.83 -27.08 17.04
N HIS A 861 -0.82 -28.28 16.47
CA HIS A 861 -1.21 -28.55 15.09
C HIS A 861 -2.26 -29.64 14.99
N HIS A 862 -3.19 -29.50 14.09
CA HIS A 862 -4.26 -30.44 13.81
C HIS A 862 -3.89 -31.39 12.69
N VAL A 863 -4.06 -32.71 12.90
CA VAL A 863 -3.84 -33.72 11.87
C VAL A 863 -5.06 -34.57 11.68
N VAL A 864 -5.47 -34.71 10.42
CA VAL A 864 -6.54 -35.63 10.03
C VAL A 864 -6.05 -36.57 8.91
N CYS A 865 -6.18 -37.87 9.16
CA CYS A 865 -5.80 -38.91 8.24
C CYS A 865 -7.06 -39.67 7.79
N VAL A 866 -7.31 -39.70 6.48
CA VAL A 866 -8.54 -40.30 5.92
C VAL A 866 -8.21 -41.43 4.96
N ARG A 867 -8.82 -42.62 5.16
CA ARG A 867 -8.93 -43.67 4.16
C ARG A 867 -10.29 -43.56 3.48
N ASP A 868 -10.29 -43.33 2.18
CA ASP A 868 -11.49 -43.16 1.35
C ASP A 868 -11.52 -44.29 0.29
N GLY A 869 -12.25 -45.34 0.58
CA GLY A 869 -12.34 -46.53 -0.28
C GLY A 869 -13.15 -46.32 -1.56
N MET A 870 -14.03 -45.31 -1.57
CA MET A 870 -14.79 -44.94 -2.74
C MET A 870 -13.89 -44.31 -3.80
N THR A 871 -13.03 -43.37 -3.41
CA THR A 871 -12.06 -42.71 -4.30
C THR A 871 -10.73 -43.46 -4.40
N LYS A 872 -10.53 -44.47 -3.57
CA LYS A 872 -9.25 -45.19 -3.39
C LYS A 872 -8.10 -44.25 -3.07
N GLN A 873 -8.30 -43.37 -2.10
CA GLN A 873 -7.34 -42.39 -1.69
C GLN A 873 -7.01 -42.49 -0.19
N LEU A 874 -5.75 -42.34 0.13
CA LEU A 874 -5.31 -41.90 1.46
C LEU A 874 -5.09 -40.40 1.41
N LYS A 875 -5.61 -39.66 2.40
CA LYS A 875 -5.48 -38.23 2.48
C LYS A 875 -4.91 -37.86 3.85
N LEU A 876 -3.95 -36.94 3.85
CA LEU A 876 -3.33 -36.36 5.05
C LEU A 876 -3.59 -34.87 5.05
N TYR A 877 -4.30 -34.41 6.06
CA TYR A 877 -4.56 -32.97 6.28
C TYR A 877 -3.75 -32.48 7.47
N ILE A 878 -3.24 -31.26 7.38
CA ILE A 878 -2.58 -30.54 8.46
C ILE A 878 -3.27 -29.18 8.56
N ASP A 879 -3.65 -28.78 9.76
CA ASP A 879 -4.29 -27.49 10.06
C ASP A 879 -5.47 -27.16 9.13
N GLY A 880 -6.35 -28.17 8.92
CA GLY A 880 -7.55 -28.03 8.10
C GLY A 880 -7.33 -28.15 6.59
N ALA A 881 -6.09 -28.10 6.10
CA ALA A 881 -5.77 -28.12 4.67
C ALA A 881 -5.20 -29.50 4.22
N LEU A 882 -5.50 -29.91 2.96
CA LEU A 882 -4.90 -31.12 2.38
C LEU A 882 -3.40 -30.90 2.17
N ALA A 883 -2.58 -31.64 2.91
CA ALA A 883 -1.13 -31.54 2.87
C ALA A 883 -0.48 -32.64 1.99
N GLY A 884 -1.09 -33.84 1.92
CA GLY A 884 -0.59 -34.92 1.11
C GLY A 884 -1.68 -35.95 0.80
N ASP A 885 -1.55 -36.61 -0.34
CA ASP A 885 -2.45 -37.71 -0.73
C ASP A 885 -1.71 -38.83 -1.45
N ALA A 886 -2.33 -39.99 -1.53
CA ALA A 886 -1.81 -41.14 -2.28
C ALA A 886 -2.94 -42.07 -2.69
N THR A 887 -2.74 -42.84 -3.79
CA THR A 887 -3.64 -43.90 -4.15
C THR A 887 -3.56 -45.05 -3.14
N ASP A 888 -4.70 -45.47 -2.56
CA ASP A 888 -4.79 -46.64 -1.70
C ASP A 888 -4.89 -47.92 -2.57
N ASN A 889 -3.78 -48.66 -2.58
CA ASN A 889 -3.69 -49.94 -3.25
C ASN A 889 -3.86 -51.11 -2.28
N THR A 890 -4.10 -50.83 -1.00
CA THR A 890 -4.25 -51.89 0.02
C THR A 890 -5.64 -52.50 0.04
N GLY A 891 -5.73 -53.75 0.50
CA GLY A 891 -6.99 -54.42 0.81
C GLY A 891 -7.39 -54.23 2.27
N ALA A 892 -8.05 -55.27 2.83
CA ALA A 892 -8.40 -55.30 4.24
C ALA A 892 -7.15 -55.49 5.11
N ILE A 893 -7.02 -54.67 6.13
CA ILE A 893 -5.97 -54.77 7.15
C ILE A 893 -6.38 -55.87 8.13
N ALA A 894 -5.54 -56.91 8.34
CA ALA A 894 -5.81 -57.94 9.31
C ALA A 894 -5.34 -57.52 10.70
N ASP A 895 -6.02 -56.53 11.27
CA ASP A 895 -5.63 -55.87 12.55
C ASP A 895 -6.47 -56.34 13.77
N ASN A 896 -7.28 -57.37 13.61
CA ASN A 896 -8.34 -57.75 14.55
C ASN A 896 -7.89 -58.03 15.98
N ASN A 897 -6.68 -58.50 16.19
CA ASN A 897 -6.14 -58.85 17.49
C ASN A 897 -5.00 -57.93 17.93
N GLU A 898 -4.76 -56.86 17.20
CA GLU A 898 -3.64 -56.00 17.43
C GLU A 898 -4.02 -54.81 18.31
N ASP A 899 -3.14 -54.48 19.23
CA ASP A 899 -3.35 -53.38 20.15
C ASP A 899 -3.26 -52.04 19.43
N PHE A 900 -4.01 -51.08 19.94
CA PHE A 900 -3.95 -49.69 19.54
C PHE A 900 -2.98 -48.95 20.42
N VAL A 901 -1.92 -48.36 19.83
CA VAL A 901 -0.82 -47.73 20.56
C VAL A 901 -0.78 -46.25 20.21
N ILE A 902 -0.76 -45.41 21.24
CA ILE A 902 -0.65 -43.96 21.15
C ILE A 902 0.73 -43.55 21.64
N GLY A 903 1.49 -42.81 20.83
CA GLY A 903 2.82 -42.32 21.18
C GLY A 903 3.98 -43.30 20.94
N ASN A 904 3.75 -44.41 20.23
CA ASN A 904 4.83 -45.32 19.82
C ASN A 904 4.37 -46.31 18.73
N VAL A 905 5.31 -47.12 18.23
CA VAL A 905 5.03 -48.22 17.34
C VAL A 905 4.68 -49.51 18.12
N ASN A 906 3.71 -50.29 17.65
CA ASN A 906 3.22 -51.49 18.36
C ASN A 906 4.07 -52.77 18.10
N VAL A 907 5.38 -52.68 18.01
CA VAL A 907 6.22 -53.86 17.79
C VAL A 907 7.36 -53.91 18.77
N ASN A 908 8.34 -53.10 18.64
CA ASN A 908 9.52 -53.07 19.48
C ASN A 908 9.58 -51.85 20.42
N PHE A 909 8.57 -50.91 20.26
CA PHE A 909 8.42 -49.70 21.06
C PHE A 909 9.67 -48.81 21.09
N ASP A 910 10.40 -48.76 19.95
CA ASP A 910 11.67 -48.06 19.83
C ASP A 910 11.59 -46.67 19.12
N ASN A 911 10.38 -46.25 18.72
CA ASN A 911 10.13 -44.97 18.07
C ASN A 911 9.13 -44.12 18.86
N PRO A 912 9.44 -43.76 20.09
CA PRO A 912 8.53 -43.05 20.98
C PRO A 912 8.32 -41.62 20.57
N PHE A 913 7.07 -41.18 20.58
CA PHE A 913 6.69 -39.78 20.47
C PHE A 913 7.08 -39.01 21.75
N LYS A 914 7.54 -37.78 21.55
CA LYS A 914 7.79 -36.87 22.65
C LYS A 914 7.07 -35.58 22.37
N GLY A 915 6.11 -35.22 23.19
CA GLY A 915 5.26 -34.05 22.99
C GLY A 915 3.90 -34.24 23.63
N GLU A 916 2.95 -33.48 23.18
CA GLU A 916 1.59 -33.46 23.72
C GLU A 916 0.62 -33.94 22.61
N ILE A 917 -0.40 -34.68 23.00
CA ILE A 917 -1.48 -35.17 22.11
C ILE A 917 -2.80 -34.89 22.81
N ASP A 918 -3.77 -34.37 22.02
CA ASP A 918 -5.09 -34.07 22.52
C ASP A 918 -6.17 -34.41 21.49
N GLU A 919 -7.42 -34.52 21.95
CA GLU A 919 -8.61 -34.71 21.10
C GLU A 919 -8.40 -35.79 20.01
N LEU A 920 -7.93 -36.99 20.39
CA LEU A 920 -7.71 -38.10 19.45
C LEU A 920 -9.00 -38.84 19.22
N TYR A 921 -9.45 -38.83 17.96
CA TYR A 921 -10.64 -39.57 17.50
C TYR A 921 -10.32 -40.56 16.40
N VAL A 922 -11.03 -41.65 16.39
CA VAL A 922 -11.08 -42.59 15.26
C VAL A 922 -12.54 -42.78 14.89
N TYR A 923 -12.86 -42.56 13.62
CA TYR A 923 -14.22 -42.72 13.09
C TYR A 923 -14.25 -43.78 11.99
N GLU A 924 -15.35 -44.50 11.87
CA GLU A 924 -15.76 -45.13 10.62
C GLU A 924 -16.36 -44.06 9.72
N GLY A 925 -15.92 -44.03 8.46
CA GLY A 925 -16.29 -43.03 7.44
C GLY A 925 -15.13 -42.15 7.01
N ALA A 926 -15.12 -41.77 5.74
CA ALA A 926 -14.14 -40.87 5.15
C ALA A 926 -14.59 -39.42 5.31
N MET A 927 -13.98 -38.68 6.23
CA MET A 927 -14.29 -37.28 6.46
C MET A 927 -14.02 -36.48 5.19
N SER A 928 -14.95 -35.62 4.80
CA SER A 928 -14.76 -34.71 3.65
C SER A 928 -13.75 -33.61 3.95
N ALA A 929 -13.12 -33.05 2.92
CA ALA A 929 -12.19 -31.91 3.07
C ALA A 929 -12.86 -30.69 3.75
N ALA A 930 -14.13 -30.43 3.40
CA ALA A 930 -14.93 -29.37 4.01
C ALA A 930 -15.11 -29.59 5.52
N LYS A 931 -15.42 -30.83 5.90
CA LYS A 931 -15.59 -31.18 7.32
C LYS A 931 -14.28 -31.11 8.10
N VAL A 932 -13.16 -31.48 7.48
CA VAL A 932 -11.84 -31.33 8.10
C VAL A 932 -11.53 -29.85 8.37
N ALA A 933 -11.73 -28.98 7.37
CA ALA A 933 -11.52 -27.53 7.51
C ALA A 933 -12.45 -26.94 8.59
N GLN A 934 -13.73 -27.32 8.58
CA GLN A 934 -14.70 -26.87 9.59
C GLN A 934 -14.25 -27.30 11.01
N ARG A 935 -13.82 -28.54 11.19
CA ARG A 935 -13.39 -29.04 12.52
C ARG A 935 -12.13 -28.34 13.02
N TYR A 936 -11.19 -28.05 12.13
CA TYR A 936 -10.03 -27.23 12.49
C TYR A 936 -10.45 -25.86 12.98
N GLU A 937 -11.29 -25.14 12.25
CA GLU A 937 -11.76 -23.80 12.63
C GLU A 937 -12.55 -23.80 13.95
N GLU A 938 -13.37 -24.83 14.20
CA GLU A 938 -14.18 -24.99 15.41
C GLU A 938 -13.35 -25.33 16.66
N SER A 939 -12.21 -26.01 16.47
CA SER A 939 -11.39 -26.55 17.58
C SER A 939 -10.01 -25.96 17.70
N LYS A 940 -9.58 -25.10 16.76
CA LYS A 940 -8.25 -24.46 16.85
C LYS A 940 -8.15 -23.64 18.14
N PRO A 941 -7.01 -23.70 18.85
CA PRO A 941 -6.81 -22.92 20.05
C PRO A 941 -7.01 -21.44 19.74
N GLU A 942 -7.77 -20.72 20.57
CA GLU A 942 -7.73 -19.27 20.50
C GLU A 942 -6.30 -18.79 20.67
N ALA A 943 -5.92 -17.75 19.94
CA ALA A 943 -4.58 -17.14 20.09
C ALA A 943 -4.35 -16.86 21.58
N ALA A 944 -3.24 -17.37 22.11
CA ALA A 944 -2.98 -17.42 23.57
C ALA A 944 -3.19 -16.04 24.21
N GLY A 945 -4.20 -15.92 25.05
CA GLY A 945 -4.44 -14.73 25.84
C GLY A 945 -3.32 -14.52 26.88
N ILE A 946 -3.37 -13.39 27.59
CA ILE A 946 -2.41 -13.05 28.66
C ILE A 946 -2.24 -14.20 29.65
N ASP A 947 -3.35 -14.81 30.07
CA ASP A 947 -3.34 -15.86 31.10
C ASP A 947 -2.59 -17.10 30.64
N ASP A 948 -2.72 -17.48 29.36
CA ASP A 948 -2.02 -18.64 28.80
C ASP A 948 -0.52 -18.38 28.59
N ALA A 949 -0.15 -17.17 28.18
CA ALA A 949 1.25 -16.76 28.10
C ALA A 949 1.93 -16.76 29.48
N LEU A 950 1.20 -16.35 30.54
CA LEU A 950 1.68 -16.34 31.91
C LEU A 950 1.86 -17.73 32.50
N VAL A 951 0.99 -18.68 32.18
CA VAL A 951 1.10 -20.07 32.62
C VAL A 951 2.35 -20.75 32.06
N ASN A 952 2.79 -20.37 30.86
CA ASN A 952 3.97 -20.90 30.19
C ASN A 952 5.26 -20.15 30.52
N ALA A 953 5.24 -19.13 31.39
CA ALA A 953 6.43 -18.40 31.80
C ALA A 953 7.29 -19.26 32.75
N ASN A 954 8.56 -19.47 32.38
CA ASN A 954 9.52 -20.17 33.26
C ASN A 954 9.98 -19.33 34.45
N ILE A 955 9.86 -17.97 34.33
CA ILE A 955 10.15 -17.03 35.40
C ILE A 955 8.80 -16.49 35.89
N THR A 956 8.47 -16.82 37.14
CA THR A 956 7.16 -16.49 37.73
C THR A 956 7.17 -15.21 38.55
N GLU A 957 8.34 -14.67 38.90
CA GLU A 957 8.48 -13.44 39.69
C GLU A 957 9.79 -12.74 39.36
N GLY A 958 9.77 -11.41 39.25
CA GLY A 958 10.92 -10.57 38.96
C GLY A 958 10.53 -9.14 38.65
N ASP A 959 11.47 -8.40 38.04
CA ASP A 959 11.17 -7.10 37.44
C ASP A 959 10.42 -7.33 36.12
N VAL A 960 9.20 -6.82 36.04
CA VAL A 960 8.30 -7.07 34.93
C VAL A 960 8.11 -5.78 34.13
N THR A 961 8.32 -5.87 32.83
CA THR A 961 8.12 -4.75 31.89
C THR A 961 7.14 -5.18 30.81
N LEU A 962 6.08 -4.42 30.67
CA LEU A 962 5.10 -4.58 29.59
C LEU A 962 5.40 -3.55 28.50
N ILE A 963 5.57 -4.04 27.30
CA ILE A 963 5.90 -3.22 26.12
C ILE A 963 4.80 -3.45 25.10
N ASP A 964 4.21 -2.39 24.60
CA ASP A 964 3.32 -2.49 23.44
C ASP A 964 4.11 -3.00 22.23
N ALA A 965 3.61 -4.05 21.58
CA ALA A 965 4.36 -4.75 20.55
C ALA A 965 4.41 -3.98 19.22
N ALA A 966 3.44 -3.11 18.98
CA ALA A 966 3.38 -2.29 17.78
C ALA A 966 4.29 -1.06 17.91
N THR A 967 4.27 -0.42 19.07
CA THR A 967 4.98 0.85 19.31
C THR A 967 6.37 0.67 19.93
N GLY A 968 6.65 -0.48 20.56
CA GLY A 968 7.85 -0.69 21.37
C GLY A 968 7.90 0.14 22.66
N ILE A 969 6.81 0.82 23.00
CA ILE A 969 6.73 1.69 24.17
C ILE A 969 6.52 0.84 25.44
N VAL A 970 7.22 1.19 26.52
CA VAL A 970 6.97 0.59 27.84
C VAL A 970 5.65 1.14 28.38
N VAL A 971 4.63 0.28 28.42
CA VAL A 971 3.27 0.62 28.90
C VAL A 971 3.20 0.57 30.42
N ALA A 972 3.88 -0.41 31.01
CA ALA A 972 3.92 -0.57 32.46
C ALA A 972 5.19 -1.29 32.92
N THR A 973 5.63 -1.00 34.15
CA THR A 973 6.70 -1.73 34.83
C THR A 973 6.29 -2.02 36.28
N GLY A 974 6.76 -3.14 36.84
CA GLY A 974 6.48 -3.51 38.21
C GLY A 974 7.46 -4.57 38.70
N HIS A 975 7.40 -4.92 39.97
CA HIS A 975 8.16 -6.02 40.57
C HIS A 975 7.19 -7.01 41.18
N GLY A 976 7.34 -8.28 40.87
CA GLY A 976 6.46 -9.35 41.32
C GLY A 976 6.06 -10.29 40.18
N THR A 977 4.83 -10.80 40.23
CA THR A 977 4.29 -11.65 39.15
C THR A 977 3.88 -10.82 37.93
N PRO A 978 3.85 -11.41 36.73
CA PRO A 978 3.43 -10.70 35.50
C PRO A 978 2.09 -9.95 35.60
N GLY A 979 1.15 -10.43 36.38
CA GLY A 979 -0.15 -9.76 36.66
C GLY A 979 -0.03 -8.30 37.07
N VAL A 980 1.05 -7.94 37.78
CA VAL A 980 1.32 -6.57 38.27
C VAL A 980 1.24 -5.52 37.14
N VAL A 981 1.65 -5.87 35.93
CA VAL A 981 1.64 -4.95 34.79
C VAL A 981 0.57 -5.29 33.74
N THR A 982 0.02 -6.50 33.74
CA THR A 982 -0.92 -6.96 32.69
C THR A 982 -2.38 -6.77 33.05
N GLU A 983 -2.74 -6.72 34.35
CA GLU A 983 -4.15 -6.59 34.77
C GLU A 983 -4.86 -5.35 34.20
N ASN A 984 -4.16 -4.22 34.13
CA ASN A 984 -4.72 -2.94 33.69
C ASN A 984 -4.33 -2.55 32.24
N ALA A 985 -3.69 -3.44 31.49
CA ALA A 985 -3.38 -3.16 30.08
C ALA A 985 -4.67 -3.10 29.23
N ALA A 986 -4.72 -2.20 28.27
CA ALA A 986 -5.80 -2.14 27.28
C ALA A 986 -5.77 -3.36 26.34
N PRO A 987 -6.83 -3.65 25.58
CA PRO A 987 -6.74 -4.63 24.50
C PRO A 987 -5.63 -4.28 23.51
N GLY A 988 -4.80 -5.24 23.12
CA GLY A 988 -3.66 -4.99 22.22
C GLY A 988 -2.64 -6.12 22.21
N VAL A 989 -1.62 -5.99 21.35
CA VAL A 989 -0.50 -6.93 21.24
C VAL A 989 0.68 -6.40 22.06
N TYR A 990 1.24 -7.24 22.93
CA TYR A 990 2.26 -6.82 23.88
C TYR A 990 3.46 -7.77 23.90
N VAL A 991 4.60 -7.24 24.30
CA VAL A 991 5.79 -7.98 24.70
C VAL A 991 5.99 -7.81 26.19
N LEU A 992 5.93 -8.91 26.94
CA LEU A 992 6.18 -8.95 28.37
C LEU A 992 7.62 -9.41 28.60
N VAL A 993 8.39 -8.62 29.32
CA VAL A 993 9.76 -8.97 29.72
C VAL A 993 9.77 -9.20 31.24
N ILE A 994 10.23 -10.36 31.65
CA ILE A 994 10.39 -10.72 33.06
C ILE A 994 11.87 -10.96 33.32
N ASP A 995 12.46 -10.27 34.31
CA ASP A 995 13.87 -10.37 34.68
C ASP A 995 13.98 -10.57 36.21
N ASN A 996 14.50 -11.72 36.62
CA ASN A 996 14.68 -12.03 38.03
C ASN A 996 16.14 -11.78 38.54
N GLY A 997 16.95 -11.12 37.71
CA GLY A 997 18.37 -10.82 38.02
C GLY A 997 19.34 -11.94 37.64
N THR A 998 18.86 -13.15 37.37
CA THR A 998 19.67 -14.30 36.91
C THR A 998 19.28 -14.77 35.53
N ASP A 999 17.98 -14.67 35.22
CA ASP A 999 17.38 -15.09 33.95
C ASP A 999 16.40 -14.01 33.47
N ARG A 1000 16.33 -13.88 32.15
CA ARG A 1000 15.41 -12.95 31.47
C ARG A 1000 14.58 -13.70 30.45
N GLN A 1001 13.25 -13.55 30.54
CA GLN A 1001 12.31 -14.12 29.60
C GLN A 1001 11.53 -13.03 28.88
N THR A 1002 11.26 -13.23 27.60
CA THR A 1002 10.45 -12.32 26.77
C THR A 1002 9.30 -13.12 26.18
N ILE A 1003 8.08 -12.64 26.36
CA ILE A 1003 6.85 -13.33 25.94
C ILE A 1003 6.02 -12.35 25.15
N LYS A 1004 5.63 -12.71 23.93
CA LYS A 1004 4.66 -11.95 23.12
C LYS A 1004 3.25 -12.50 23.37
N PHE A 1005 2.28 -11.65 23.64
CA PHE A 1005 0.90 -12.04 23.86
C PHE A 1005 -0.09 -10.98 23.40
N ILE A 1006 -1.35 -11.39 23.20
CA ILE A 1006 -2.43 -10.49 22.81
C ILE A 1006 -3.39 -10.38 24.03
N LYS A 1007 -3.79 -9.16 24.38
CA LYS A 1007 -4.89 -8.91 25.33
C LYS A 1007 -6.13 -8.52 24.53
N ASN A 1008 -7.16 -9.37 24.64
CA ASN A 1008 -8.46 -9.14 24.00
C ASN A 1008 -9.33 -8.15 24.78
#